data_e69c40b28a0288119c1b827c32fc98c1
#
_entry.id   e69c40b28a0288119c1b827c32fc98c1
#
_cell.length_a   1.000
_cell.length_b   1.000
_cell.length_c   1.000
_cell.angle_alpha   90.00
_cell.angle_beta   90.00
_cell.angle_gamma   90.00
#
_symmetry.space_group_name_H-M   'P 1'
#
loop_
_entity.id
_entity.type
_entity.pdbx_description
1 polymer ?
#
loop_
_entity_poly.entity_id
_entity_poly.type
_entity_poly.pdbx_seq_one_letter_code
_entity_poly.pdbx_strand_id
1 'polypeptide(L)'
;MHTLLLSLVFATLPGLLHAAEPEKTGGWRLAAESSPYLQLHVDNPVTWYPWGEAAFETARRENKPLFISIGYFTCHWCHVMARESFENPEIARQLNEHFIAIKIDREQRPDLDAAYMQYVRLTRGQGGWPMSVWATPEGEPFLGGTYFPPDASLGRTGMKQLLARLSVLWAEDQEGLRETAAQAVQLLKKTAGSAAPLKKLTPEPVVEARSEYLSAYDELQGGFGPAPKFPQPARLMFLLQDDSQQSADMALFTLQQMIDGGIHDQLGGGFHRYSTDFEWRVPHFEKMLYDQALIARASLFAWRRSGDKKYADNARQVVDFTLREMHAPNGGFFSALSADSPVPGKQAGHMEEGVYYTWSWRQLSEALNDSSLRGWAAVRYGISERGNALGDPLGEMSGRNVLYRALDNQALAKRFNTDLITASQRNAEVDRRLLAARNKRPAIPVDDKVVTVWNGYMITTLALAGRLLDEPRYIKAAEQNATFLLETLYDVEQGVLYRDWRAGERGVPAFSEDYAAVAEGLLALYRVTGEKRWLDHAVVLTDRMLQQFWDDADGGIFSTASDTELWIRKKEVTDGAALSANGLALHVLQRLFELTGDETYQQLAWQTAAWAGAQLNNAAAAMPYSLIVWDELVSYDQQAD
;
A
#
# COMPACT_ATOMS: atom_id res chain seq x y z
N MET A 1 62.02 48.62 56.54
CA MET A 1 61.43 47.45 57.14
C MET A 1 60.03 47.27 56.56
N HIS A 2 59.89 46.50 55.52
CA HIS A 2 58.64 46.25 54.80
C HIS A 2 58.18 44.80 55.06
N THR A 3 57.04 44.67 55.65
CA THR A 3 56.38 43.38 55.94
C THR A 3 55.46 43.03 54.74
N LEU A 4 55.78 41.96 54.01
CA LEU A 4 54.92 41.39 52.98
C LEU A 4 53.86 40.52 53.63
N LEU A 5 52.61 40.83 53.38
CA LEU A 5 51.45 39.95 53.65
C LEU A 5 51.15 39.13 52.40
N LEU A 6 51.29 37.79 52.48
CA LEU A 6 50.84 36.85 51.48
C LEU A 6 49.35 36.55 51.72
N SER A 7 48.52 36.93 50.77
CA SER A 7 47.08 36.55 50.72
C SER A 7 46.93 35.26 49.91
N LEU A 8 46.55 34.14 50.54
CA LEU A 8 46.12 32.93 49.85
C LEU A 8 44.69 33.12 49.29
N VAL A 9 44.59 33.08 47.98
CA VAL A 9 43.31 33.01 47.28
C VAL A 9 42.92 31.52 47.10
N PHE A 10 41.87 31.07 47.80
CA PHE A 10 41.23 29.79 47.57
C PHE A 10 40.37 29.94 46.30
N ALA A 11 40.75 29.32 45.20
CA ALA A 11 39.96 29.15 44.01
C ALA A 11 39.00 27.96 44.25
N THR A 12 37.72 28.27 44.47
CA THR A 12 36.65 27.24 44.39
C THR A 12 36.33 26.96 42.94
N LEU A 13 36.69 25.76 42.45
CA LEU A 13 36.18 25.23 41.17
C LEU A 13 34.68 24.98 41.30
N PRO A 14 33.82 25.52 40.40
CA PRO A 14 32.44 25.07 40.31
C PRO A 14 32.45 23.65 39.73
N GLY A 15 32.00 22.68 40.54
CA GLY A 15 31.68 21.34 40.07
C GLY A 15 30.60 21.44 38.98
N LEU A 16 30.97 21.14 37.75
CA LEU A 16 30.04 20.88 36.66
C LEU A 16 29.22 19.62 37.06
N LEU A 17 28.03 19.86 37.59
CA LEU A 17 26.98 18.86 37.62
C LEU A 17 26.71 18.49 36.15
N HIS A 18 27.25 17.38 35.68
CA HIS A 18 26.75 16.71 34.50
C HIS A 18 25.32 16.31 34.83
N ALA A 19 24.33 17.03 34.27
CA ALA A 19 23.01 16.51 34.17
C ALA A 19 23.11 15.16 33.46
N ALA A 20 22.70 14.08 34.11
CA ALA A 20 22.62 12.78 33.47
C ALA A 20 21.75 12.95 32.21
N GLU A 21 22.32 12.64 31.04
CA GLU A 21 21.52 12.54 29.83
C GLU A 21 20.35 11.60 30.14
N PRO A 22 19.12 11.93 29.71
CA PRO A 22 17.99 11.04 29.90
C PRO A 22 18.35 9.68 29.30
N GLU A 23 18.07 8.62 30.04
CA GLU A 23 18.34 7.24 29.63
C GLU A 23 17.66 7.03 28.28
N LYS A 24 18.46 6.82 27.21
CA LYS A 24 17.95 6.69 25.84
C LYS A 24 17.11 5.42 25.78
N THR A 25 15.87 5.52 25.34
CA THR A 25 15.00 4.36 25.04
C THR A 25 15.66 3.48 23.97
N GLY A 26 15.32 2.19 23.93
CA GLY A 26 15.93 1.24 22.97
C GLY A 26 15.79 1.67 21.50
N GLY A 27 14.66 2.30 21.15
CA GLY A 27 14.35 2.73 19.77
C GLY A 27 14.86 4.13 19.38
N TRP A 28 15.65 4.80 20.19
CA TRP A 28 16.05 6.20 19.97
C TRP A 28 16.68 6.50 18.59
N ARG A 29 17.32 5.48 17.95
CA ARG A 29 17.91 5.65 16.60
C ARG A 29 16.87 5.95 15.52
N LEU A 30 15.62 5.51 15.75
CA LEU A 30 14.52 5.73 14.80
C LEU A 30 13.95 7.15 14.88
N ALA A 31 14.34 7.96 15.87
CA ALA A 31 13.83 9.32 16.03
C ALA A 31 14.27 10.27 14.90
N ALA A 32 15.39 9.95 14.23
CA ALA A 32 15.90 10.73 13.11
C ALA A 32 15.30 10.31 11.75
N GLU A 33 14.53 9.22 11.71
CA GLU A 33 13.93 8.71 10.48
C GLU A 33 12.70 9.54 10.07
N SER A 34 12.51 9.73 8.77
CA SER A 34 11.35 10.47 8.24
C SER A 34 10.05 9.64 8.31
N SER A 35 10.13 8.30 8.38
CA SER A 35 8.98 7.41 8.44
C SER A 35 8.16 7.57 9.72
N PRO A 36 6.85 7.90 9.63
CA PRO A 36 5.97 7.88 10.80
C PRO A 36 5.89 6.51 11.46
N TYR A 37 5.98 5.44 10.65
CA TYR A 37 5.99 4.07 11.17
C TYR A 37 7.20 3.77 12.03
N LEU A 38 8.40 4.17 11.60
CA LEU A 38 9.61 4.00 12.40
C LEU A 38 9.55 4.83 13.68
N GLN A 39 9.05 6.05 13.60
CA GLN A 39 8.91 6.95 14.74
C GLN A 39 7.96 6.39 15.83
N LEU A 40 6.96 5.58 15.49
CA LEU A 40 6.10 4.90 16.47
C LEU A 40 6.87 3.95 17.41
N HIS A 41 8.09 3.54 17.03
CA HIS A 41 8.89 2.58 17.79
C HIS A 41 10.05 3.21 18.58
N VAL A 42 10.14 4.54 18.63
CA VAL A 42 11.22 5.27 19.34
C VAL A 42 11.24 4.93 20.82
N ASP A 43 10.08 4.79 21.44
CA ASP A 43 9.92 4.53 22.88
C ASP A 43 9.92 3.03 23.24
N ASN A 44 10.10 2.14 22.24
CA ASN A 44 10.18 0.71 22.53
C ASN A 44 11.43 0.37 23.36
N PRO A 45 11.36 -0.63 24.28
CA PRO A 45 12.53 -1.14 24.97
C PRO A 45 13.47 -1.95 24.07
N VAL A 46 13.05 -2.33 22.85
CA VAL A 46 13.89 -2.98 21.83
C VAL A 46 14.86 -1.95 21.24
N THR A 47 16.14 -2.32 21.14
CA THR A 47 17.21 -1.50 20.54
C THR A 47 17.13 -1.57 19.02
N TRP A 48 16.18 -0.85 18.45
CA TRP A 48 15.96 -0.81 17.01
C TRP A 48 17.03 -0.02 16.25
N TYR A 49 17.44 -0.57 15.12
CA TYR A 49 18.21 0.10 14.07
C TYR A 49 17.28 0.37 12.87
N PRO A 50 17.44 1.49 12.17
CA PRO A 50 16.97 1.57 10.78
C PRO A 50 17.83 0.64 9.91
N TRP A 51 17.36 0.33 8.71
CA TRP A 51 18.17 -0.40 7.74
C TRP A 51 19.37 0.46 7.31
N GLY A 52 20.57 -0.09 7.38
CA GLY A 52 21.81 0.58 6.98
C GLY A 52 23.05 -0.08 7.58
N GLU A 53 24.21 0.35 7.11
CA GLU A 53 25.51 -0.27 7.41
C GLU A 53 25.80 -0.36 8.93
N ALA A 54 25.36 0.61 9.72
CA ALA A 54 25.55 0.62 11.18
C ALA A 54 24.97 -0.63 11.88
N ALA A 55 23.83 -1.14 11.41
CA ALA A 55 23.22 -2.36 11.91
C ALA A 55 24.06 -3.59 11.52
N PHE A 56 24.48 -3.68 10.26
CA PHE A 56 25.27 -4.78 9.73
C PHE A 56 26.67 -4.85 10.33
N GLU A 57 27.36 -3.71 10.47
CA GLU A 57 28.66 -3.62 11.15
C GLU A 57 28.55 -4.09 12.61
N THR A 58 27.49 -3.69 13.30
CA THR A 58 27.25 -4.12 14.68
C THR A 58 27.00 -5.62 14.73
N ALA A 59 26.19 -6.17 13.83
CA ALA A 59 25.90 -7.61 13.75
C ALA A 59 27.19 -8.43 13.50
N ARG A 60 28.02 -7.99 12.57
CA ARG A 60 29.32 -8.64 12.28
C ARG A 60 30.27 -8.55 13.45
N ARG A 61 30.42 -7.36 14.06
CA ARG A 61 31.32 -7.12 15.21
C ARG A 61 30.93 -7.94 16.43
N GLU A 62 29.63 -8.04 16.72
CA GLU A 62 29.12 -8.77 17.89
C GLU A 62 28.80 -10.24 17.58
N ASN A 63 28.97 -10.67 16.34
CA ASN A 63 28.61 -12.00 15.85
C ASN A 63 27.17 -12.39 16.22
N LYS A 64 26.24 -11.48 16.06
CA LYS A 64 24.80 -11.68 16.33
C LYS A 64 24.00 -11.77 15.03
N PRO A 65 22.99 -12.66 14.96
CA PRO A 65 22.07 -12.68 13.83
C PRO A 65 21.16 -11.44 13.84
N LEU A 66 20.63 -11.10 12.67
CA LEU A 66 19.67 -10.02 12.52
C LEU A 66 18.26 -10.51 12.86
N PHE A 67 17.46 -9.66 13.51
CA PHE A 67 16.01 -9.73 13.56
C PHE A 67 15.44 -8.57 12.77
N ILE A 68 14.79 -8.84 11.64
CA ILE A 68 14.26 -7.83 10.72
C ILE A 68 12.75 -7.83 10.84
N SER A 69 12.17 -6.69 11.24
CA SER A 69 10.73 -6.49 11.34
C SER A 69 10.28 -5.46 10.30
N ILE A 70 9.43 -5.90 9.37
CA ILE A 70 8.93 -5.09 8.26
C ILE A 70 7.42 -4.89 8.42
N GLY A 71 6.97 -3.65 8.26
CA GLY A 71 5.56 -3.26 8.36
C GLY A 71 5.34 -1.88 7.78
N TYR A 72 4.23 -1.25 8.15
CA TYR A 72 3.84 0.09 7.71
C TYR A 72 2.90 0.76 8.71
N PHE A 73 2.72 2.07 8.59
CA PHE A 73 2.04 2.90 9.60
C PHE A 73 0.59 2.50 9.87
N THR A 74 -0.19 2.16 8.85
CA THR A 74 -1.63 1.87 9.00
C THR A 74 -1.95 0.41 9.31
N CYS A 75 -0.93 -0.45 9.39
CA CYS A 75 -1.04 -1.89 9.59
C CYS A 75 -1.53 -2.24 10.99
N HIS A 76 -2.79 -2.61 11.17
CA HIS A 76 -3.37 -3.01 12.45
C HIS A 76 -2.57 -4.11 13.17
N TRP A 77 -2.28 -5.23 12.49
CA TRP A 77 -1.52 -6.35 13.08
C TRP A 77 -0.07 -5.98 13.43
N CYS A 78 0.50 -4.94 12.77
CA CYS A 78 1.81 -4.41 13.18
C CYS A 78 1.71 -3.69 14.53
N HIS A 79 0.63 -2.95 14.76
CA HIS A 79 0.35 -2.30 16.05
C HIS A 79 0.06 -3.34 17.14
N VAL A 80 -0.69 -4.41 16.83
CA VAL A 80 -0.93 -5.51 17.76
C VAL A 80 0.40 -6.12 18.19
N MET A 81 1.29 -6.47 17.23
CA MET A 81 2.60 -7.05 17.54
C MET A 81 3.51 -6.08 18.30
N ALA A 82 3.41 -4.78 18.05
CA ALA A 82 4.15 -3.76 18.80
C ALA A 82 3.77 -3.80 20.28
N ARG A 83 2.48 -3.70 20.57
CA ARG A 83 1.95 -3.72 21.97
C ARG A 83 2.26 -5.03 22.70
N GLU A 84 2.08 -6.16 22.03
CA GLU A 84 2.19 -7.48 22.67
C GLU A 84 3.64 -7.96 22.80
N SER A 85 4.49 -7.65 21.80
CA SER A 85 5.85 -8.20 21.74
C SER A 85 6.94 -7.13 21.87
N PHE A 86 6.87 -6.01 21.15
CA PHE A 86 7.99 -5.04 21.13
C PHE A 86 8.00 -4.10 22.34
N GLU A 87 6.87 -3.91 23.01
CA GLU A 87 6.75 -3.21 24.30
C GLU A 87 6.96 -4.16 25.49
N ASN A 88 7.07 -5.47 25.28
CA ASN A 88 7.28 -6.46 26.33
C ASN A 88 8.76 -6.50 26.76
N PRO A 89 9.07 -6.20 28.06
CA PRO A 89 10.46 -6.10 28.52
C PRO A 89 11.26 -7.41 28.39
N GLU A 90 10.59 -8.57 28.52
CA GLU A 90 11.24 -9.88 28.43
C GLU A 90 11.66 -10.18 26.98
N ILE A 91 10.77 -9.90 26.01
CA ILE A 91 11.07 -10.06 24.58
C ILE A 91 12.16 -9.07 24.16
N ALA A 92 12.04 -7.81 24.60
CA ALA A 92 13.03 -6.79 24.33
C ALA A 92 14.42 -7.16 24.85
N ARG A 93 14.50 -7.71 26.09
CA ARG A 93 15.75 -8.21 26.64
C ARG A 93 16.37 -9.30 25.76
N GLN A 94 15.60 -10.31 25.34
CA GLN A 94 16.09 -11.38 24.47
C GLN A 94 16.58 -10.85 23.11
N LEU A 95 15.83 -9.92 22.50
CA LEU A 95 16.21 -9.28 21.24
C LEU A 95 17.52 -8.50 21.40
N ASN A 96 17.65 -7.68 22.42
CA ASN A 96 18.81 -6.83 22.65
C ASN A 96 20.08 -7.65 23.00
N GLU A 97 19.92 -8.74 23.76
CA GLU A 97 21.06 -9.60 24.15
C GLU A 97 21.59 -10.45 23.00
N HIS A 98 20.71 -11.01 22.16
CA HIS A 98 21.09 -12.07 21.23
C HIS A 98 20.98 -11.71 19.75
N PHE A 99 20.33 -10.57 19.39
CA PHE A 99 20.08 -10.17 18.02
C PHE A 99 20.44 -8.69 17.81
N ILE A 100 20.63 -8.31 16.55
CA ILE A 100 20.57 -6.92 16.12
C ILE A 100 19.21 -6.71 15.45
N ALA A 101 18.36 -5.91 16.09
CA ALA A 101 16.99 -5.69 15.65
C ALA A 101 16.91 -4.53 14.65
N ILE A 102 16.38 -4.79 13.44
CA ILE A 102 16.20 -3.80 12.38
C ILE A 102 14.69 -3.59 12.14
N LYS A 103 14.27 -2.33 12.05
CA LYS A 103 12.91 -1.95 11.72
C LYS A 103 12.85 -1.32 10.34
N ILE A 104 11.91 -1.76 9.49
CA ILE A 104 11.79 -1.32 8.09
C ILE A 104 10.35 -0.89 7.82
N ASP A 105 10.20 0.30 7.23
CA ASP A 105 8.97 0.74 6.59
C ASP A 105 8.94 0.24 5.14
N ARG A 106 8.02 -0.68 4.83
CA ARG A 106 7.87 -1.26 3.50
C ARG A 106 7.50 -0.23 2.42
N GLU A 107 6.92 0.89 2.80
CA GLU A 107 6.49 1.93 1.86
C GLU A 107 7.68 2.75 1.38
N GLN A 108 8.69 2.95 2.25
CA GLN A 108 9.95 3.57 1.88
C GLN A 108 10.94 2.59 1.23
N ARG A 109 10.93 1.30 1.67
CA ARG A 109 11.83 0.26 1.19
C ARG A 109 11.06 -0.93 0.60
N PRO A 110 10.32 -0.73 -0.53
CA PRO A 110 9.60 -1.80 -1.21
C PRO A 110 10.52 -2.89 -1.75
N ASP A 111 11.77 -2.58 -2.05
CA ASP A 111 12.83 -3.49 -2.47
C ASP A 111 13.12 -4.56 -1.41
N LEU A 112 13.33 -4.13 -0.16
CA LEU A 112 13.55 -5.01 0.99
C LEU A 112 12.31 -5.84 1.29
N ASP A 113 11.14 -5.20 1.29
CA ASP A 113 9.87 -5.88 1.51
C ASP A 113 9.67 -7.01 0.48
N ALA A 114 9.85 -6.71 -0.81
CA ALA A 114 9.68 -7.69 -1.88
C ALA A 114 10.67 -8.86 -1.79
N ALA A 115 11.94 -8.59 -1.43
CA ALA A 115 12.97 -9.62 -1.31
C ALA A 115 12.67 -10.59 -0.16
N TYR A 116 12.39 -10.06 1.04
CA TYR A 116 12.09 -10.88 2.21
C TYR A 116 10.70 -11.52 2.14
N MET A 117 9.71 -10.85 1.53
CA MET A 117 8.38 -11.42 1.29
C MET A 117 8.45 -12.65 0.38
N GLN A 118 9.29 -12.63 -0.65
CA GLN A 118 9.50 -13.79 -1.51
C GLN A 118 10.07 -14.97 -0.72
N TYR A 119 11.03 -14.73 0.18
CA TYR A 119 11.54 -15.77 1.08
C TYR A 119 10.45 -16.34 1.99
N VAL A 120 9.65 -15.47 2.62
CA VAL A 120 8.55 -15.91 3.50
C VAL A 120 7.52 -16.73 2.75
N ARG A 121 7.10 -16.28 1.56
CA ARG A 121 6.15 -17.03 0.71
C ARG A 121 6.71 -18.38 0.28
N LEU A 122 7.97 -18.45 -0.12
CA LEU A 122 8.64 -19.69 -0.51
C LEU A 122 8.68 -20.72 0.63
N THR A 123 8.92 -20.26 1.86
CA THR A 123 9.12 -21.15 3.01
C THR A 123 7.84 -21.43 3.81
N ARG A 124 6.82 -20.55 3.73
CA ARG A 124 5.57 -20.65 4.49
C ARG A 124 4.32 -20.87 3.63
N GLY A 125 4.42 -20.75 2.31
CA GLY A 125 3.29 -20.83 1.39
C GLY A 125 2.42 -19.57 1.33
N GLN A 126 2.55 -18.66 2.29
CA GLN A 126 1.82 -17.40 2.39
C GLN A 126 2.68 -16.31 2.99
N GLY A 127 2.32 -15.05 2.75
CA GLY A 127 3.00 -13.88 3.30
C GLY A 127 2.01 -12.82 3.77
N GLY A 128 2.52 -11.78 4.41
CA GLY A 128 1.73 -10.65 4.94
C GLY A 128 2.50 -9.86 5.97
N TRP A 129 1.89 -8.83 6.50
CA TRP A 129 2.46 -7.95 7.53
C TRP A 129 1.70 -8.08 8.86
N PRO A 130 2.40 -7.90 10.01
CA PRO A 130 3.85 -7.67 10.13
C PRO A 130 4.66 -8.84 9.56
N MET A 131 5.80 -8.55 8.95
CA MET A 131 6.74 -9.58 8.51
C MET A 131 7.94 -9.61 9.44
N SER A 132 8.30 -10.80 9.91
CA SER A 132 9.43 -11.04 10.81
C SER A 132 10.40 -12.01 10.16
N VAL A 133 11.67 -11.61 10.04
CA VAL A 133 12.71 -12.41 9.40
C VAL A 133 13.94 -12.45 10.29
N TRP A 134 14.55 -13.63 10.43
CA TRP A 134 15.86 -13.80 11.03
C TRP A 134 16.86 -14.10 9.93
N ALA A 135 17.96 -13.35 9.96
CA ALA A 135 18.98 -13.39 8.91
C ALA A 135 20.40 -13.44 9.50
N THR A 136 21.35 -13.84 8.67
CA THR A 136 22.78 -13.77 9.01
C THR A 136 23.21 -12.29 9.13
N PRO A 137 24.40 -11.99 9.69
CA PRO A 137 24.96 -10.63 9.70
C PRO A 137 25.15 -10.01 8.31
N GLU A 138 25.05 -10.81 7.26
CA GLU A 138 25.09 -10.41 5.85
C GLU A 138 23.69 -10.16 5.24
N GLY A 139 22.61 -10.34 6.03
CA GLY A 139 21.23 -10.13 5.60
C GLY A 139 20.58 -11.31 4.89
N GLU A 140 21.25 -12.47 4.81
CA GLU A 140 20.71 -13.67 4.17
C GLU A 140 19.72 -14.37 5.10
N PRO A 141 18.44 -14.59 4.70
CA PRO A 141 17.39 -15.08 5.59
C PRO A 141 17.50 -16.60 5.83
N PHE A 142 17.35 -17.04 7.09
CA PHE A 142 17.27 -18.45 7.46
C PHE A 142 15.96 -18.85 8.13
N LEU A 143 15.19 -17.87 8.64
CA LEU A 143 13.83 -18.08 9.17
C LEU A 143 12.97 -16.86 8.89
N GLY A 144 11.67 -17.07 8.61
CA GLY A 144 10.72 -16.00 8.42
C GLY A 144 9.30 -16.41 8.76
N GLY A 145 8.45 -15.42 8.91
CA GLY A 145 7.01 -15.56 9.14
C GLY A 145 6.34 -14.20 9.21
N THR A 146 5.07 -14.20 9.59
CA THR A 146 4.29 -12.99 9.75
C THR A 146 4.16 -12.62 11.23
N TYR A 147 2.98 -12.60 11.78
CA TYR A 147 2.72 -12.32 13.18
C TYR A 147 3.10 -13.51 14.08
N PHE A 148 3.80 -13.22 15.19
CA PHE A 148 4.10 -14.15 16.27
C PHE A 148 3.52 -13.62 17.59
N PRO A 149 2.62 -14.36 18.27
CA PRO A 149 2.14 -13.97 19.59
C PRO A 149 3.29 -13.98 20.64
N PRO A 150 3.19 -13.24 21.76
CA PRO A 150 4.24 -13.22 22.78
C PRO A 150 4.50 -14.61 23.37
N ASP A 151 3.47 -15.37 23.65
CA ASP A 151 3.52 -16.75 24.15
C ASP A 151 2.84 -17.70 23.15
N ALA A 152 3.20 -18.98 23.18
CA ALA A 152 2.60 -19.98 22.31
C ALA A 152 1.09 -20.07 22.54
N SER A 153 0.31 -19.90 21.48
CA SER A 153 -1.15 -19.86 21.52
C SER A 153 -1.77 -20.42 20.26
N LEU A 154 -2.88 -21.16 20.38
CA LEU A 154 -3.68 -21.70 19.26
C LEU A 154 -2.84 -22.43 18.19
N GLY A 155 -1.81 -23.19 18.61
CA GLY A 155 -0.91 -23.92 17.70
C GLY A 155 0.14 -23.04 17.00
N ARG A 156 0.24 -21.74 17.35
CA ARG A 156 1.29 -20.84 16.87
C ARG A 156 2.45 -20.82 17.86
N THR A 157 3.66 -20.77 17.35
CA THR A 157 4.88 -20.60 18.16
C THR A 157 4.91 -19.18 18.73
N GLY A 158 5.19 -19.06 20.03
CA GLY A 158 5.36 -17.76 20.69
C GLY A 158 6.73 -17.13 20.40
N MET A 159 6.76 -15.79 20.39
CA MET A 159 7.98 -15.01 20.16
C MET A 159 9.06 -15.34 21.19
N LYS A 160 8.70 -15.42 22.49
CA LYS A 160 9.66 -15.76 23.58
C LYS A 160 10.37 -17.09 23.35
N GLN A 161 9.59 -18.13 23.04
CA GLN A 161 10.12 -19.47 22.80
C GLN A 161 10.98 -19.53 21.54
N LEU A 162 10.57 -18.80 20.50
CA LEU A 162 11.30 -18.74 19.25
C LEU A 162 12.64 -18.06 19.41
N LEU A 163 12.69 -16.89 20.05
CA LEU A 163 13.94 -16.16 20.31
C LEU A 163 14.90 -16.98 21.16
N ALA A 164 14.42 -17.60 22.25
CA ALA A 164 15.23 -18.46 23.10
C ALA A 164 15.84 -19.65 22.32
N ARG A 165 15.05 -20.28 21.44
CA ARG A 165 15.53 -21.38 20.61
C ARG A 165 16.56 -20.92 19.57
N LEU A 166 16.33 -19.79 18.93
CA LEU A 166 17.22 -19.27 17.90
C LEU A 166 18.55 -18.78 18.49
N SER A 167 18.55 -18.20 19.71
CA SER A 167 19.79 -17.79 20.36
C SER A 167 20.69 -18.99 20.69
N VAL A 168 20.09 -20.11 21.13
CA VAL A 168 20.85 -21.37 21.36
C VAL A 168 21.37 -21.92 20.04
N LEU A 169 20.53 -22.03 19.01
CA LEU A 169 20.95 -22.54 17.70
C LEU A 169 22.09 -21.70 17.09
N TRP A 170 22.01 -20.36 17.21
CA TRP A 170 23.10 -19.49 16.73
C TRP A 170 24.43 -19.74 17.46
N ALA A 171 24.36 -20.03 18.76
CA ALA A 171 25.55 -20.32 19.55
C ALA A 171 26.13 -21.72 19.28
N GLU A 172 25.31 -22.74 19.02
CA GLU A 172 25.69 -24.14 18.91
C GLU A 172 25.92 -24.61 17.46
N ASP A 173 25.17 -24.08 16.50
CA ASP A 173 25.15 -24.50 15.07
C ASP A 173 25.04 -23.30 14.11
N GLN A 174 25.89 -22.30 14.32
CA GLN A 174 25.91 -21.10 13.48
C GLN A 174 26.17 -21.42 11.99
N GLU A 175 27.07 -22.40 11.74
CA GLU A 175 27.42 -22.79 10.36
C GLU A 175 26.25 -23.44 9.63
N GLY A 176 25.50 -24.30 10.28
CA GLY A 176 24.27 -24.89 9.71
C GLY A 176 23.18 -23.84 9.39
N LEU A 177 23.03 -22.79 10.22
CA LEU A 177 22.15 -21.69 9.93
C LEU A 177 22.63 -20.83 8.73
N ARG A 178 23.95 -20.59 8.60
CA ARG A 178 24.52 -19.88 7.45
C ARG A 178 24.37 -20.69 6.15
N GLU A 179 24.57 -22.01 6.20
CA GLU A 179 24.33 -22.89 5.05
C GLU A 179 22.85 -22.87 4.63
N THR A 180 21.91 -22.91 5.59
CA THR A 180 20.47 -22.78 5.33
C THR A 180 20.13 -21.46 4.63
N ALA A 181 20.71 -20.36 5.11
CA ALA A 181 20.53 -19.03 4.52
C ALA A 181 21.07 -18.97 3.08
N ALA A 182 22.29 -19.46 2.87
CA ALA A 182 22.92 -19.49 1.55
C ALA A 182 22.13 -20.34 0.54
N GLN A 183 21.61 -21.51 0.96
CA GLN A 183 20.73 -22.35 0.14
C GLN A 183 19.43 -21.64 -0.21
N ALA A 184 18.82 -20.92 0.73
CA ALA A 184 17.63 -20.13 0.49
C ALA A 184 17.87 -19.02 -0.54
N VAL A 185 18.98 -18.27 -0.41
CA VAL A 185 19.36 -17.23 -1.37
C VAL A 185 19.62 -17.83 -2.76
N GLN A 186 20.30 -18.97 -2.86
CA GLN A 186 20.52 -19.66 -4.13
C GLN A 186 19.19 -20.08 -4.79
N LEU A 187 18.26 -20.62 -4.00
CA LEU A 187 16.95 -20.99 -4.50
C LEU A 187 16.16 -19.77 -5.00
N LEU A 188 16.19 -18.67 -4.25
CA LEU A 188 15.54 -17.41 -4.64
C LEU A 188 16.16 -16.83 -5.92
N LYS A 189 17.48 -16.86 -6.05
CA LYS A 189 18.18 -16.45 -7.30
C LYS A 189 17.77 -17.33 -8.49
N LYS A 190 17.65 -18.64 -8.26
CA LYS A 190 17.21 -19.58 -9.31
C LYS A 190 15.76 -19.35 -9.71
N THR A 191 14.87 -19.05 -8.78
CA THR A 191 13.45 -18.77 -9.08
C THR A 191 13.24 -17.39 -9.70
N ALA A 192 14.14 -16.44 -9.43
CA ALA A 192 14.16 -15.13 -10.08
C ALA A 192 14.88 -15.14 -11.45
N GLY A 193 15.62 -16.23 -11.74
CA GLY A 193 16.27 -16.44 -13.02
C GLY A 193 15.24 -16.58 -14.13
N SER A 194 15.40 -15.80 -15.20
CA SER A 194 14.45 -15.66 -16.27
C SER A 194 14.39 -16.87 -17.21
N ALA A 195 13.17 -17.26 -17.59
CA ALA A 195 13.01 -17.96 -18.86
C ALA A 195 13.48 -17.04 -20.00
N ALA A 196 14.04 -17.60 -21.06
CA ALA A 196 14.43 -16.81 -22.22
C ALA A 196 13.20 -16.06 -22.78
N PRO A 197 13.33 -14.77 -23.18
CA PRO A 197 12.23 -14.01 -23.71
C PRO A 197 11.54 -14.70 -24.88
N LEU A 198 10.24 -14.48 -25.04
CA LEU A 198 9.47 -15.02 -26.17
C LEU A 198 10.04 -14.48 -27.48
N LYS A 199 10.09 -15.33 -28.49
CA LYS A 199 10.51 -14.91 -29.85
C LYS A 199 9.37 -14.26 -30.63
N LYS A 200 8.12 -14.48 -30.21
CA LYS A 200 6.92 -13.97 -30.85
C LYS A 200 5.83 -13.78 -29.80
N LEU A 201 5.12 -12.66 -29.86
CA LEU A 201 3.93 -12.42 -29.04
C LEU A 201 2.71 -13.03 -29.71
N THR A 202 1.81 -13.57 -28.89
CA THR A 202 0.57 -14.21 -29.33
C THR A 202 -0.60 -13.77 -28.46
N PRO A 203 -1.85 -13.89 -28.93
CA PRO A 203 -3.02 -13.50 -28.14
C PRO A 203 -3.35 -14.43 -26.96
N GLU A 204 -2.74 -15.61 -26.90
CA GLU A 204 -3.06 -16.66 -25.91
C GLU A 204 -3.05 -16.16 -24.46
N PRO A 205 -2.09 -15.35 -23.98
CA PRO A 205 -2.09 -14.85 -22.60
C PRO A 205 -3.37 -14.10 -22.21
N VAL A 206 -3.95 -13.33 -23.14
CA VAL A 206 -5.23 -12.63 -22.92
C VAL A 206 -6.37 -13.64 -22.74
N VAL A 207 -6.41 -14.67 -23.57
CA VAL A 207 -7.43 -15.74 -23.51
C VAL A 207 -7.31 -16.56 -22.24
N GLU A 208 -6.09 -16.93 -21.86
CA GLU A 208 -5.80 -17.68 -20.61
C GLU A 208 -6.20 -16.89 -19.39
N ALA A 209 -5.79 -15.62 -19.28
CA ALA A 209 -6.16 -14.74 -18.17
C ALA A 209 -7.68 -14.61 -18.01
N ARG A 210 -8.40 -14.42 -19.12
CA ARG A 210 -9.88 -14.38 -19.13
C ARG A 210 -10.49 -15.68 -18.59
N SER A 211 -9.98 -16.83 -19.03
CA SER A 211 -10.46 -18.15 -18.58
C SER A 211 -10.21 -18.38 -17.08
N GLU A 212 -9.03 -17.97 -16.59
CA GLU A 212 -8.69 -18.06 -15.17
C GLU A 212 -9.58 -17.15 -14.31
N TYR A 213 -9.82 -15.91 -14.76
CA TYR A 213 -10.73 -14.99 -14.04
C TYR A 213 -12.15 -15.54 -13.99
N LEU A 214 -12.64 -16.10 -15.08
CA LEU A 214 -13.96 -16.72 -15.11
C LEU A 214 -14.06 -17.89 -14.12
N SER A 215 -13.04 -18.74 -14.03
CA SER A 215 -13.03 -19.88 -13.11
C SER A 215 -12.92 -19.48 -11.64
N ALA A 216 -12.31 -18.33 -11.35
CA ALA A 216 -12.14 -17.79 -9.98
C ALA A 216 -13.26 -16.84 -9.54
N TYR A 217 -14.18 -16.48 -10.44
CA TYR A 217 -15.21 -15.48 -10.23
C TYR A 217 -16.29 -15.95 -9.26
N ASP A 218 -16.64 -15.10 -8.31
CA ASP A 218 -17.78 -15.30 -7.41
C ASP A 218 -19.06 -14.71 -8.03
N GLU A 219 -19.89 -15.58 -8.59
CA GLU A 219 -21.15 -15.19 -9.27
C GLU A 219 -22.19 -14.58 -8.31
N LEU A 220 -22.11 -14.86 -7.01
CA LEU A 220 -23.08 -14.40 -6.02
C LEU A 220 -22.72 -13.05 -5.41
N GLN A 221 -21.44 -12.84 -5.13
CA GLN A 221 -20.95 -11.64 -4.40
C GLN A 221 -19.97 -10.81 -5.21
N GLY A 222 -19.63 -11.22 -6.41
CA GLY A 222 -18.58 -10.58 -7.19
C GLY A 222 -17.19 -10.74 -6.57
N GLY A 223 -16.17 -10.32 -7.30
CA GLY A 223 -14.78 -10.52 -6.93
C GLY A 223 -14.25 -11.90 -7.30
N PHE A 224 -13.01 -12.19 -6.90
CA PHE A 224 -12.28 -13.36 -7.37
C PHE A 224 -11.61 -14.07 -6.21
N GLY A 225 -11.91 -15.34 -6.06
CA GLY A 225 -11.40 -16.19 -4.98
C GLY A 225 -12.12 -16.02 -3.62
N PRO A 226 -11.63 -16.69 -2.58
CA PRO A 226 -12.23 -16.69 -1.24
C PRO A 226 -11.93 -15.40 -0.46
N ALA A 227 -12.56 -15.26 0.71
CA ALA A 227 -12.18 -14.22 1.68
C ALA A 227 -10.78 -14.51 2.28
N PRO A 228 -10.01 -13.45 2.63
CA PRO A 228 -10.33 -12.03 2.48
C PRO A 228 -10.33 -11.57 1.02
N LYS A 229 -11.31 -10.72 0.65
CA LYS A 229 -11.44 -10.21 -0.73
C LYS A 229 -10.76 -8.86 -0.90
N PHE A 230 -9.90 -8.79 -1.92
CA PHE A 230 -9.23 -7.55 -2.32
C PHE A 230 -9.88 -6.94 -3.57
N PRO A 231 -9.89 -5.62 -3.73
CA PRO A 231 -10.47 -4.93 -4.89
C PRO A 231 -9.90 -5.35 -6.24
N GLN A 232 -8.60 -5.63 -6.32
CA GLN A 232 -7.85 -6.03 -7.52
C GLN A 232 -8.11 -5.13 -8.75
N PRO A 233 -7.87 -3.81 -8.65
CA PRO A 233 -8.30 -2.85 -9.66
C PRO A 233 -7.65 -3.05 -11.03
N ALA A 234 -6.41 -3.57 -11.12
CA ALA A 234 -5.77 -3.91 -12.39
C ALA A 234 -6.58 -4.96 -13.17
N ARG A 235 -7.09 -5.98 -12.47
CA ARG A 235 -7.97 -7.01 -13.07
C ARG A 235 -9.28 -6.42 -13.55
N LEU A 236 -9.90 -5.55 -12.76
CA LEU A 236 -11.14 -4.87 -13.16
C LEU A 236 -10.92 -3.99 -14.39
N MET A 237 -9.80 -3.26 -14.44
CA MET A 237 -9.45 -2.43 -15.61
C MET A 237 -9.23 -3.26 -16.87
N PHE A 238 -8.55 -4.40 -16.78
CA PHE A 238 -8.38 -5.33 -17.88
C PHE A 238 -9.75 -5.84 -18.40
N LEU A 239 -10.59 -6.39 -17.50
CA LEU A 239 -11.89 -6.94 -17.86
C LEU A 239 -12.86 -5.89 -18.47
N LEU A 240 -12.75 -4.63 -18.07
CA LEU A 240 -13.57 -3.53 -18.60
C LEU A 240 -13.11 -3.04 -19.98
N GLN A 241 -11.86 -3.31 -20.34
CA GLN A 241 -11.29 -2.97 -21.64
C GLN A 241 -11.27 -4.14 -22.62
N ASP A 242 -11.49 -5.35 -22.11
CA ASP A 242 -11.69 -6.54 -22.93
C ASP A 242 -12.99 -6.48 -23.75
N ASP A 243 -12.96 -6.93 -25.00
CA ASP A 243 -14.13 -6.88 -25.91
C ASP A 243 -15.27 -7.79 -25.46
N SER A 244 -15.00 -8.80 -24.62
CA SER A 244 -15.98 -9.75 -24.12
C SER A 244 -17.03 -9.09 -23.21
N GLN A 245 -18.32 -9.28 -23.53
CA GLN A 245 -19.40 -8.82 -22.64
C GLN A 245 -19.37 -9.53 -21.29
N GLN A 246 -19.02 -10.81 -21.25
CA GLN A 246 -18.89 -11.57 -20.00
C GLN A 246 -17.80 -10.99 -19.08
N SER A 247 -16.65 -10.58 -19.64
CA SER A 247 -15.60 -9.88 -18.90
C SER A 247 -16.11 -8.57 -18.30
N ALA A 248 -16.81 -7.78 -19.10
CA ALA A 248 -17.39 -6.53 -18.64
C ALA A 248 -18.43 -6.77 -17.50
N ASP A 249 -19.31 -7.76 -17.64
CA ASP A 249 -20.34 -8.08 -16.64
C ASP A 249 -19.71 -8.50 -15.29
N MET A 250 -18.67 -9.32 -15.30
CA MET A 250 -17.92 -9.71 -14.09
C MET A 250 -17.36 -8.48 -13.36
N ALA A 251 -16.72 -7.57 -14.09
CA ALA A 251 -16.11 -6.37 -13.50
C ALA A 251 -17.17 -5.38 -13.01
N LEU A 252 -18.22 -5.14 -13.78
CA LEU A 252 -19.34 -4.25 -13.42
C LEU A 252 -20.04 -4.75 -12.16
N PHE A 253 -20.35 -6.04 -12.09
CA PHE A 253 -21.01 -6.61 -10.91
C PHE A 253 -20.09 -6.57 -9.68
N THR A 254 -18.81 -6.87 -9.83
CA THR A 254 -17.83 -6.76 -8.73
C THR A 254 -17.76 -5.33 -8.19
N LEU A 255 -17.62 -4.33 -9.07
CA LEU A 255 -17.63 -2.92 -8.65
C LEU A 255 -18.93 -2.53 -7.96
N GLN A 256 -20.09 -3.02 -8.44
CA GLN A 256 -21.38 -2.77 -7.80
C GLN A 256 -21.41 -3.31 -6.37
N GLN A 257 -20.97 -4.57 -6.15
CA GLN A 257 -20.93 -5.18 -4.83
C GLN A 257 -19.99 -4.43 -3.88
N MET A 258 -18.83 -3.98 -4.39
CA MET A 258 -17.91 -3.14 -3.61
C MET A 258 -18.52 -1.78 -3.25
N ILE A 259 -19.20 -1.09 -4.19
CA ILE A 259 -19.86 0.20 -3.98
C ILE A 259 -20.98 0.09 -2.94
N ASP A 260 -21.72 -0.99 -2.95
CA ASP A 260 -22.82 -1.22 -2.00
C ASP A 260 -22.33 -1.82 -0.68
N GLY A 261 -21.17 -2.47 -0.66
CA GLY A 261 -20.57 -3.10 0.50
C GLY A 261 -20.06 -2.12 1.57
N GLY A 262 -19.69 -2.67 2.72
CA GLY A 262 -19.06 -1.90 3.80
C GLY A 262 -17.58 -1.60 3.54
N ILE A 263 -16.98 -2.22 2.50
CA ILE A 263 -15.66 -1.84 2.01
C ILE A 263 -15.63 -0.41 1.46
N HIS A 264 -16.75 0.11 0.99
CA HIS A 264 -16.96 1.51 0.65
C HIS A 264 -17.48 2.26 1.88
N ASP A 265 -16.83 3.35 2.27
CA ASP A 265 -17.33 4.22 3.32
C ASP A 265 -18.58 4.98 2.84
N GLN A 266 -19.74 4.48 3.22
CA GLN A 266 -21.05 4.96 2.76
C GLN A 266 -21.37 6.42 3.15
N LEU A 267 -20.62 7.01 4.09
CA LEU A 267 -20.83 8.39 4.57
C LEU A 267 -19.77 9.36 4.08
N GLY A 268 -18.50 8.99 4.17
CA GLY A 268 -17.37 9.87 3.86
C GLY A 268 -16.79 9.65 2.47
N GLY A 269 -17.11 8.54 1.83
CA GLY A 269 -16.51 8.12 0.57
C GLY A 269 -15.14 7.48 0.73
N GLY A 270 -14.61 7.00 -0.38
CA GLY A 270 -13.37 6.23 -0.43
C GLY A 270 -13.56 4.78 -0.01
N PHE A 271 -12.57 3.96 -0.37
CA PHE A 271 -12.58 2.52 -0.13
C PHE A 271 -11.57 2.12 0.93
N HIS A 272 -11.96 1.17 1.76
CA HIS A 272 -11.07 0.45 2.67
C HIS A 272 -10.24 -0.57 1.89
N ARG A 273 -9.19 -1.07 2.53
CA ARG A 273 -8.13 -1.86 1.91
C ARG A 273 -8.58 -3.19 1.33
N TYR A 274 -9.36 -3.97 2.09
CA TYR A 274 -9.93 -5.27 1.70
C TYR A 274 -11.10 -5.62 2.61
N SER A 275 -11.94 -6.58 2.17
CA SER A 275 -12.99 -7.15 3.01
C SER A 275 -12.50 -8.41 3.71
N THR A 276 -12.77 -8.53 5.00
CA THR A 276 -12.46 -9.73 5.79
C THR A 276 -13.42 -10.88 5.48
N ASP A 277 -14.60 -10.56 4.95
CA ASP A 277 -15.64 -11.51 4.54
C ASP A 277 -15.79 -11.59 3.00
N PHE A 278 -16.58 -12.55 2.54
CA PHE A 278 -16.84 -12.77 1.11
C PHE A 278 -17.95 -11.85 0.53
N GLU A 279 -18.71 -11.15 1.40
CA GLU A 279 -19.85 -10.30 1.02
C GLU A 279 -19.49 -8.81 0.89
N TRP A 280 -18.22 -8.43 1.01
CA TRP A 280 -17.73 -7.05 0.99
C TRP A 280 -18.25 -6.17 2.15
N ARG A 281 -18.65 -6.76 3.29
CA ARG A 281 -19.35 -6.06 4.38
C ARG A 281 -18.44 -5.53 5.48
N VAL A 282 -17.54 -6.37 5.99
CA VAL A 282 -16.66 -5.98 7.10
C VAL A 282 -15.25 -5.78 6.56
N PRO A 283 -14.80 -4.53 6.41
CA PRO A 283 -13.47 -4.27 5.89
C PRO A 283 -12.39 -4.31 6.98
N HIS A 284 -11.14 -4.42 6.55
CA HIS A 284 -10.01 -3.87 7.24
C HIS A 284 -9.96 -2.37 6.97
N PHE A 285 -10.03 -1.52 8.02
CA PHE A 285 -10.47 -0.13 7.91
C PHE A 285 -9.43 0.87 7.41
N GLU A 286 -8.20 0.47 7.09
CA GLU A 286 -7.24 1.38 6.45
C GLU A 286 -7.73 1.85 5.07
N LYS A 287 -7.34 3.08 4.67
CA LYS A 287 -7.61 3.62 3.34
C LYS A 287 -6.29 4.07 2.72
N MET A 288 -5.85 3.36 1.70
CA MET A 288 -4.59 3.63 1.01
C MET A 288 -4.81 4.50 -0.22
N LEU A 289 -3.91 5.44 -0.51
CA LEU A 289 -4.02 6.32 -1.68
C LEU A 289 -4.08 5.54 -3.00
N TYR A 290 -3.26 4.49 -3.15
CA TYR A 290 -3.25 3.68 -4.36
C TYR A 290 -4.59 2.95 -4.60
N ASP A 291 -5.27 2.48 -3.56
CA ASP A 291 -6.61 1.88 -3.70
C ASP A 291 -7.61 2.94 -4.18
N GLN A 292 -7.59 4.14 -3.62
CA GLN A 292 -8.47 5.23 -4.07
C GLN A 292 -8.25 5.56 -5.54
N ALA A 293 -6.99 5.76 -5.93
CA ALA A 293 -6.64 6.10 -7.30
C ALA A 293 -7.07 5.02 -8.29
N LEU A 294 -6.72 3.77 -8.02
CA LEU A 294 -6.96 2.68 -8.97
C LEU A 294 -8.43 2.24 -9.02
N ILE A 295 -9.17 2.24 -7.89
CA ILE A 295 -10.62 1.95 -7.88
C ILE A 295 -11.41 3.06 -8.58
N ALA A 296 -11.04 4.33 -8.38
CA ALA A 296 -11.66 5.44 -9.11
C ALA A 296 -11.41 5.30 -10.62
N ARG A 297 -10.18 4.93 -11.06
CA ARG A 297 -9.85 4.66 -12.46
C ARG A 297 -10.67 3.51 -13.03
N ALA A 298 -10.81 2.40 -12.32
CA ALA A 298 -11.65 1.28 -12.70
C ALA A 298 -13.14 1.70 -12.83
N SER A 299 -13.63 2.55 -11.93
CA SER A 299 -15.00 3.10 -11.98
C SER A 299 -15.22 3.99 -13.21
N LEU A 300 -14.22 4.79 -13.62
CA LEU A 300 -14.28 5.57 -14.87
C LEU A 300 -14.36 4.65 -16.10
N PHE A 301 -13.62 3.55 -16.12
CA PHE A 301 -13.71 2.57 -17.21
C PHE A 301 -15.04 1.83 -17.20
N ALA A 302 -15.59 1.51 -16.03
CA ALA A 302 -16.92 0.92 -15.88
C ALA A 302 -18.01 1.84 -16.43
N TRP A 303 -17.93 3.15 -16.14
CA TRP A 303 -18.84 4.12 -16.72
C TRP A 303 -18.71 4.22 -18.24
N ARG A 304 -17.50 4.30 -18.78
CA ARG A 304 -17.29 4.29 -20.25
C ARG A 304 -17.85 3.05 -20.92
N ARG A 305 -17.71 1.89 -20.29
CA ARG A 305 -18.15 0.59 -20.83
C ARG A 305 -19.67 0.43 -20.79
N SER A 306 -20.31 0.86 -19.69
CA SER A 306 -21.73 0.59 -19.43
C SER A 306 -22.66 1.77 -19.71
N GLY A 307 -22.16 3.01 -19.68
CA GLY A 307 -22.96 4.24 -19.65
C GLY A 307 -23.72 4.47 -18.33
N ASP A 308 -23.58 3.59 -17.34
CA ASP A 308 -24.32 3.70 -16.07
C ASP A 308 -23.66 4.74 -15.16
N LYS A 309 -24.42 5.81 -14.92
CA LYS A 309 -23.97 6.98 -14.14
C LYS A 309 -23.49 6.65 -12.72
N LYS A 310 -23.96 5.55 -12.14
CA LYS A 310 -23.54 5.15 -10.79
C LYS A 310 -22.02 4.99 -10.65
N TYR A 311 -21.34 4.53 -11.70
CA TYR A 311 -19.88 4.39 -11.71
C TYR A 311 -19.18 5.76 -11.84
N ALA A 312 -19.75 6.69 -12.61
CA ALA A 312 -19.27 8.07 -12.66
C ALA A 312 -19.42 8.77 -11.31
N ASP A 313 -20.56 8.57 -10.64
CA ASP A 313 -20.84 9.14 -9.32
C ASP A 313 -19.90 8.52 -8.25
N ASN A 314 -19.61 7.21 -8.34
CA ASN A 314 -18.61 6.57 -7.47
C ASN A 314 -17.20 7.14 -7.68
N ALA A 315 -16.77 7.29 -8.94
CA ALA A 315 -15.47 7.89 -9.23
C ALA A 315 -15.35 9.31 -8.64
N ARG A 316 -16.40 10.15 -8.77
CA ARG A 316 -16.46 11.48 -8.12
C ARG A 316 -16.34 11.38 -6.60
N GLN A 317 -17.09 10.49 -5.96
CA GLN A 317 -17.06 10.34 -4.51
C GLN A 317 -15.66 9.96 -4.01
N VAL A 318 -14.97 9.06 -4.70
CA VAL A 318 -13.61 8.64 -4.33
C VAL A 318 -12.61 9.77 -4.55
N VAL A 319 -12.66 10.45 -5.70
CA VAL A 319 -11.77 11.59 -5.99
C VAL A 319 -12.02 12.75 -5.01
N ASP A 320 -13.29 13.08 -4.74
CA ASP A 320 -13.65 14.14 -3.78
C ASP A 320 -13.23 13.77 -2.34
N PHE A 321 -13.28 12.49 -1.98
CA PHE A 321 -12.74 12.00 -0.72
C PHE A 321 -11.22 12.24 -0.63
N THR A 322 -10.44 11.86 -1.66
CA THR A 322 -8.98 12.06 -1.64
C THR A 322 -8.61 13.54 -1.59
N LEU A 323 -9.30 14.39 -2.33
CA LEU A 323 -9.10 15.83 -2.30
C LEU A 323 -9.42 16.47 -0.94
N ARG A 324 -10.35 15.90 -0.20
CA ARG A 324 -10.78 16.42 1.10
C ARG A 324 -9.93 15.90 2.26
N GLU A 325 -9.58 14.60 2.25
CA GLU A 325 -9.01 13.92 3.42
C GLU A 325 -7.52 13.57 3.26
N MET A 326 -7.02 13.46 2.02
CA MET A 326 -5.65 13.00 1.77
C MET A 326 -4.79 14.03 1.04
N HIS A 327 -5.34 15.16 0.61
CA HIS A 327 -4.58 16.19 -0.11
C HIS A 327 -3.71 17.00 0.86
N ALA A 328 -2.40 17.03 0.59
CA ALA A 328 -1.43 17.81 1.34
C ALA A 328 -1.42 19.29 0.90
N PRO A 329 -1.14 20.25 1.79
CA PRO A 329 -1.17 21.68 1.46
C PRO A 329 -0.20 22.08 0.33
N ASN A 330 0.85 21.29 0.09
CA ASN A 330 1.88 21.52 -0.93
C ASN A 330 1.51 20.97 -2.32
N GLY A 331 0.36 20.32 -2.48
CA GLY A 331 -0.13 19.76 -3.75
C GLY A 331 0.03 18.26 -3.89
N GLY A 332 0.80 17.59 -3.04
CA GLY A 332 0.87 16.13 -2.98
C GLY A 332 -0.35 15.50 -2.30
N PHE A 333 -0.40 14.17 -2.27
CA PHE A 333 -1.39 13.40 -1.52
C PHE A 333 -0.69 12.52 -0.49
N PHE A 334 -1.20 12.52 0.72
CA PHE A 334 -0.76 11.65 1.81
C PHE A 334 -1.00 10.18 1.49
N SER A 335 -0.19 9.29 2.05
CA SER A 335 -0.18 7.88 1.67
C SER A 335 -1.38 7.09 2.19
N ALA A 336 -1.82 7.32 3.44
CA ALA A 336 -2.87 6.49 4.00
C ALA A 336 -3.57 7.07 5.24
N LEU A 337 -4.78 6.57 5.52
CA LEU A 337 -5.50 6.73 6.79
C LEU A 337 -5.48 5.42 7.55
N SER A 338 -5.17 5.48 8.87
CA SER A 338 -5.03 4.29 9.71
C SER A 338 -6.33 3.49 9.85
N ALA A 339 -6.21 2.16 9.95
CA ALA A 339 -7.30 1.30 10.36
C ALA A 339 -7.72 1.55 11.82
N ASP A 340 -6.74 1.82 12.67
CA ASP A 340 -6.93 2.07 14.08
C ASP A 340 -7.25 3.54 14.36
N SER A 341 -8.14 3.77 15.30
CA SER A 341 -8.52 5.13 15.71
C SER A 341 -8.71 5.22 17.23
N PRO A 342 -8.53 6.43 17.84
CA PRO A 342 -8.66 6.60 19.28
C PRO A 342 -10.05 6.23 19.78
N VAL A 343 -10.12 5.47 20.87
CA VAL A 343 -11.39 5.07 21.49
C VAL A 343 -11.90 6.19 22.40
N PRO A 344 -13.08 6.77 22.14
CA PRO A 344 -13.64 7.82 22.98
C PRO A 344 -13.80 7.39 24.44
N GLY A 345 -13.25 8.19 25.37
CA GLY A 345 -13.37 7.94 26.81
C GLY A 345 -12.40 6.90 27.39
N LYS A 346 -11.48 6.37 26.59
CA LYS A 346 -10.34 5.55 27.04
C LYS A 346 -9.11 6.42 27.28
N GLN A 347 -8.08 5.82 27.89
CA GLN A 347 -6.78 6.47 28.11
C GLN A 347 -6.19 6.97 26.79
N ALA A 348 -5.47 8.09 26.82
CA ALA A 348 -4.76 8.60 25.65
C ALA A 348 -3.82 7.53 25.08
N GLY A 349 -3.85 7.36 23.74
CA GLY A 349 -3.08 6.31 23.05
C GLY A 349 -3.79 4.96 22.92
N HIS A 350 -4.95 4.74 23.54
CA HIS A 350 -5.71 3.50 23.33
C HIS A 350 -6.43 3.56 21.97
N MET A 351 -5.99 2.70 21.07
CA MET A 351 -6.45 2.62 19.69
C MET A 351 -7.12 1.27 19.44
N GLU A 352 -8.23 1.26 18.70
CA GLU A 352 -8.90 0.05 18.23
C GLU A 352 -9.27 0.19 16.74
N GLU A 353 -9.33 -0.93 16.03
CA GLU A 353 -9.68 -0.96 14.61
C GLU A 353 -11.15 -0.56 14.39
N GLY A 354 -11.41 0.25 13.38
CA GLY A 354 -12.74 0.59 12.89
C GLY A 354 -13.60 1.45 13.81
N VAL A 355 -13.11 1.92 14.96
CA VAL A 355 -13.90 2.72 15.93
C VAL A 355 -14.46 3.98 15.29
N TYR A 356 -13.69 4.63 14.40
CA TYR A 356 -14.15 5.83 13.71
C TYR A 356 -15.29 5.55 12.72
N TYR A 357 -15.33 4.40 12.09
CA TYR A 357 -16.26 4.08 11.00
C TYR A 357 -17.51 3.33 11.48
N THR A 358 -17.38 2.52 12.53
CA THR A 358 -18.44 1.64 13.00
C THR A 358 -19.39 2.33 13.99
N TRP A 359 -20.57 1.74 14.19
CA TRP A 359 -21.65 2.32 14.99
C TRP A 359 -22.24 1.32 15.98
N SER A 360 -22.33 1.68 17.25
CA SER A 360 -23.22 0.98 18.16
C SER A 360 -24.67 1.46 17.96
N TRP A 361 -25.64 0.64 18.34
CA TRP A 361 -27.04 1.04 18.30
C TRP A 361 -27.32 2.32 19.11
N ARG A 362 -26.65 2.50 20.23
CA ARG A 362 -26.75 3.72 21.05
C ARG A 362 -26.29 4.94 20.26
N GLN A 363 -25.12 4.90 19.66
CA GLN A 363 -24.59 6.01 18.85
C GLN A 363 -25.51 6.38 17.70
N LEU A 364 -26.08 5.38 17.02
CA LEU A 364 -27.09 5.59 15.97
C LEU A 364 -28.35 6.24 16.52
N SER A 365 -28.82 5.83 17.70
CA SER A 365 -30.01 6.39 18.34
C SER A 365 -29.81 7.84 18.80
N GLU A 366 -28.60 8.19 19.21
CA GLU A 366 -28.22 9.56 19.57
C GLU A 366 -28.12 10.47 18.31
N ALA A 367 -27.52 9.97 17.24
CA ALA A 367 -27.37 10.71 15.97
C ALA A 367 -28.70 10.87 15.22
N LEU A 368 -29.55 9.84 15.26
CA LEU A 368 -30.88 9.78 14.64
C LEU A 368 -31.93 9.68 15.74
N ASN A 369 -32.16 10.78 16.45
CA ASN A 369 -33.11 10.86 17.56
C ASN A 369 -34.59 10.68 17.13
N ASP A 370 -34.90 10.82 15.82
CA ASP A 370 -36.18 10.49 15.21
C ASP A 370 -36.26 8.97 14.94
N SER A 371 -37.26 8.30 15.53
CA SER A 371 -37.47 6.85 15.38
C SER A 371 -37.78 6.45 13.93
N SER A 372 -38.46 7.30 13.16
CA SER A 372 -38.76 7.05 11.74
C SER A 372 -37.48 7.08 10.89
N LEU A 373 -36.61 8.09 11.10
CA LEU A 373 -35.32 8.17 10.41
C LEU A 373 -34.39 7.03 10.83
N ARG A 374 -34.40 6.65 12.11
CA ARG A 374 -33.62 5.53 12.60
C ARG A 374 -34.08 4.20 11.97
N GLY A 375 -35.41 3.96 11.89
CA GLY A 375 -35.96 2.81 11.22
C GLY A 375 -35.65 2.78 9.72
N TRP A 376 -35.65 3.95 9.07
CA TRP A 376 -35.21 4.10 7.69
C TRP A 376 -33.74 3.72 7.50
N ALA A 377 -32.86 4.29 8.33
CA ALA A 377 -31.43 4.01 8.30
C ALA A 377 -31.12 2.53 8.57
N ALA A 378 -31.84 1.91 9.50
CA ALA A 378 -31.67 0.48 9.81
C ALA A 378 -31.93 -0.41 8.60
N VAL A 379 -32.98 -0.12 7.84
CA VAL A 379 -33.31 -0.87 6.62
C VAL A 379 -32.32 -0.56 5.49
N ARG A 380 -31.97 0.73 5.31
CA ARG A 380 -31.05 1.16 4.25
C ARG A 380 -29.66 0.56 4.40
N TYR A 381 -29.13 0.55 5.63
CA TYR A 381 -27.75 0.19 5.93
C TYR A 381 -27.57 -1.18 6.60
N GLY A 382 -28.61 -1.99 6.63
CA GLY A 382 -28.53 -3.33 7.27
C GLY A 382 -28.16 -3.28 8.75
N ILE A 383 -28.55 -2.22 9.46
CA ILE A 383 -28.21 -1.99 10.87
C ILE A 383 -29.01 -2.91 11.78
N SER A 384 -28.35 -3.51 12.75
CA SER A 384 -28.94 -4.34 13.81
C SER A 384 -28.67 -3.78 15.19
N GLU A 385 -29.61 -3.96 16.12
CA GLU A 385 -29.41 -3.58 17.53
C GLU A 385 -28.26 -4.36 18.18
N ARG A 386 -28.00 -5.59 17.70
CA ARG A 386 -26.92 -6.45 18.18
C ARG A 386 -25.61 -6.26 17.43
N GLY A 387 -25.57 -5.39 16.43
CA GLY A 387 -24.49 -5.23 15.50
C GLY A 387 -24.61 -6.18 14.31
N ASN A 388 -23.94 -5.81 13.20
CA ASN A 388 -23.88 -6.60 11.96
C ASN A 388 -22.45 -6.95 11.55
N ALA A 389 -21.43 -6.48 12.27
CA ALA A 389 -20.03 -6.81 12.02
C ALA A 389 -19.74 -8.22 12.55
N LEU A 390 -20.12 -9.23 11.77
CA LEU A 390 -19.87 -10.64 12.06
C LEU A 390 -18.56 -11.06 11.40
N GLY A 391 -17.72 -11.81 12.11
CA GLY A 391 -16.47 -12.34 11.55
C GLY A 391 -15.21 -11.55 11.90
N ASP A 392 -15.28 -10.69 12.91
CA ASP A 392 -14.09 -10.06 13.50
C ASP A 392 -13.25 -11.11 14.28
N PRO A 393 -11.99 -11.40 13.85
CA PRO A 393 -11.17 -12.43 14.48
C PRO A 393 -10.76 -12.12 15.92
N LEU A 394 -10.74 -10.82 16.31
CA LEU A 394 -10.34 -10.35 17.63
C LEU A 394 -11.52 -10.04 18.56
N GLY A 395 -12.75 -10.02 18.03
CA GLY A 395 -13.96 -9.70 18.79
C GLY A 395 -14.11 -8.20 19.14
N GLU A 396 -13.27 -7.32 18.59
CA GLU A 396 -13.28 -5.88 18.84
C GLU A 396 -14.53 -5.18 18.29
N MET A 397 -15.17 -5.77 17.28
CA MET A 397 -16.38 -5.22 16.64
C MET A 397 -17.69 -5.79 17.19
N SER A 398 -17.65 -6.52 18.30
CA SER A 398 -18.86 -7.06 18.91
C SER A 398 -19.87 -5.97 19.24
N GLY A 399 -21.12 -6.12 18.80
CA GLY A 399 -22.19 -5.13 18.98
C GLY A 399 -22.08 -3.88 18.10
N ARG A 400 -21.17 -3.87 17.12
CA ARG A 400 -20.98 -2.76 16.18
C ARG A 400 -21.63 -3.04 14.82
N ASN A 401 -21.99 -1.96 14.14
CA ASN A 401 -22.53 -1.99 12.79
C ASN A 401 -21.53 -1.32 11.84
N VAL A 402 -21.23 -2.00 10.73
CA VAL A 402 -20.65 -1.44 9.53
C VAL A 402 -21.77 -1.04 8.60
N LEU A 403 -21.72 0.15 8.03
CA LEU A 403 -22.75 0.62 7.10
C LEU A 403 -22.46 0.07 5.71
N TYR A 404 -23.41 -0.64 5.14
CA TYR A 404 -23.41 -1.08 3.74
C TYR A 404 -24.80 -0.82 3.14
N ARG A 405 -24.90 -0.63 1.84
CA ARG A 405 -26.18 -0.35 1.17
C ARG A 405 -26.99 -1.63 1.01
N ALA A 406 -27.83 -1.96 2.01
CA ALA A 406 -28.67 -3.15 2.00
C ALA A 406 -29.83 -3.04 0.99
N LEU A 407 -30.37 -1.85 0.79
CA LEU A 407 -31.42 -1.57 -0.20
C LEU A 407 -31.10 -0.29 -0.99
N ASP A 408 -31.40 -0.31 -2.29
CA ASP A 408 -31.36 0.87 -3.15
C ASP A 408 -32.56 1.81 -2.94
N ASN A 409 -32.57 2.94 -3.61
CA ASN A 409 -33.64 3.94 -3.47
C ASN A 409 -35.02 3.42 -3.93
N GLN A 410 -35.08 2.53 -4.93
CA GLN A 410 -36.34 1.97 -5.43
C GLN A 410 -36.94 0.98 -4.43
N ALA A 411 -36.10 0.08 -3.90
CA ALA A 411 -36.49 -0.87 -2.88
C ALA A 411 -36.91 -0.17 -1.57
N LEU A 412 -36.20 0.90 -1.16
CA LEU A 412 -36.59 1.74 -0.02
C LEU A 412 -37.93 2.43 -0.24
N ALA A 413 -38.13 3.06 -1.40
CA ALA A 413 -39.39 3.72 -1.75
C ALA A 413 -40.58 2.73 -1.69
N LYS A 414 -40.41 1.53 -2.25
CA LYS A 414 -41.39 0.44 -2.18
C LYS A 414 -41.62 -0.04 -0.74
N ARG A 415 -40.57 -0.26 0.02
CA ARG A 415 -40.61 -0.78 1.42
C ARG A 415 -41.36 0.15 2.36
N PHE A 416 -41.20 1.47 2.17
CA PHE A 416 -41.81 2.50 3.03
C PHE A 416 -43.03 3.17 2.39
N ASN A 417 -43.52 2.65 1.27
CA ASN A 417 -44.68 3.17 0.53
C ASN A 417 -44.57 4.68 0.26
N THR A 418 -43.46 5.12 -0.33
CA THR A 418 -43.18 6.52 -0.68
C THR A 418 -42.65 6.62 -2.12
N ASP A 419 -42.47 7.83 -2.63
CA ASP A 419 -41.84 8.08 -3.93
C ASP A 419 -40.32 8.14 -3.87
N LEU A 420 -39.65 8.10 -5.03
CA LEU A 420 -38.19 8.14 -5.16
C LEU A 420 -37.58 9.46 -4.68
N ILE A 421 -38.26 10.56 -4.83
CA ILE A 421 -37.76 11.89 -4.41
C ILE A 421 -37.70 11.92 -2.88
N THR A 422 -38.79 11.52 -2.22
CA THR A 422 -38.87 11.42 -0.76
C THR A 422 -37.84 10.43 -0.23
N ALA A 423 -37.65 9.27 -0.88
CA ALA A 423 -36.61 8.30 -0.50
C ALA A 423 -35.22 8.92 -0.59
N SER A 424 -34.92 9.62 -1.67
CA SER A 424 -33.63 10.31 -1.86
C SER A 424 -33.38 11.39 -0.79
N GLN A 425 -34.39 12.20 -0.49
CA GLN A 425 -34.32 13.25 0.55
C GLN A 425 -34.06 12.65 1.94
N ARG A 426 -34.76 11.56 2.29
CA ARG A 426 -34.54 10.86 3.56
C ARG A 426 -33.15 10.26 3.65
N ASN A 427 -32.64 9.69 2.57
CA ASN A 427 -31.29 9.19 2.50
C ASN A 427 -30.26 10.30 2.77
N ALA A 428 -30.41 11.44 2.07
CA ALA A 428 -29.51 12.59 2.26
C ALA A 428 -29.55 13.12 3.70
N GLU A 429 -30.72 13.14 4.34
CA GLU A 429 -30.86 13.58 5.74
C GLU A 429 -30.20 12.60 6.71
N VAL A 430 -30.38 11.29 6.53
CA VAL A 430 -29.69 10.24 7.32
C VAL A 430 -28.18 10.39 7.18
N ASP A 431 -27.67 10.45 5.96
CA ASP A 431 -26.25 10.55 5.67
C ASP A 431 -25.64 11.81 6.29
N ARG A 432 -26.28 12.94 6.14
CA ARG A 432 -25.84 14.22 6.71
C ARG A 432 -25.77 14.15 8.25
N ARG A 433 -26.77 13.58 8.92
CA ARG A 433 -26.79 13.47 10.39
C ARG A 433 -25.72 12.49 10.91
N LEU A 434 -25.59 11.34 10.27
CA LEU A 434 -24.58 10.35 10.63
C LEU A 434 -23.17 10.91 10.40
N LEU A 435 -22.90 11.53 9.26
CA LEU A 435 -21.61 12.14 8.97
C LEU A 435 -21.27 13.25 9.97
N ALA A 436 -22.23 14.13 10.29
CA ALA A 436 -22.03 15.18 11.28
C ALA A 436 -21.76 14.63 12.71
N ALA A 437 -22.35 13.49 13.06
CA ALA A 437 -22.07 12.83 14.33
C ALA A 437 -20.70 12.14 14.32
N ARG A 438 -20.31 11.49 13.21
CA ARG A 438 -19.01 10.86 13.03
C ARG A 438 -17.85 11.87 13.09
N ASN A 439 -18.01 13.02 12.46
CA ASN A 439 -16.97 14.07 12.43
C ASN A 439 -16.69 14.71 13.80
N LYS A 440 -17.47 14.39 14.84
CA LYS A 440 -17.19 14.77 16.23
C LYS A 440 -16.29 13.75 16.96
N ARG A 441 -16.04 12.60 16.36
CA ARG A 441 -15.13 11.57 16.89
C ARG A 441 -13.68 12.06 16.80
N PRO A 442 -12.76 11.53 17.62
CA PRO A 442 -11.33 11.80 17.46
C PRO A 442 -10.87 11.51 16.03
N ALA A 443 -9.97 12.34 15.53
CA ALA A 443 -9.44 12.20 14.16
C ALA A 443 -8.69 10.87 13.98
N ILE A 444 -8.76 10.33 12.77
CA ILE A 444 -8.00 9.15 12.37
C ILE A 444 -6.53 9.58 12.18
N PRO A 445 -5.55 8.81 12.65
CA PRO A 445 -4.16 9.05 12.31
C PRO A 445 -3.92 8.94 10.81
N VAL A 446 -3.14 9.87 10.30
CA VAL A 446 -2.78 9.97 8.88
C VAL A 446 -1.30 9.61 8.74
N ASP A 447 -0.98 8.74 7.81
CA ASP A 447 0.38 8.61 7.31
C ASP A 447 0.64 9.74 6.31
N ASP A 448 1.30 10.77 6.79
CA ASP A 448 1.51 12.03 6.07
C ASP A 448 2.73 12.02 5.12
N LYS A 449 3.26 10.83 4.82
CA LYS A 449 4.22 10.66 3.71
C LYS A 449 3.52 10.90 2.37
N VAL A 450 4.25 11.48 1.44
CA VAL A 450 3.86 11.56 0.02
C VAL A 450 4.70 10.55 -0.74
N VAL A 451 4.12 9.40 -1.07
CA VAL A 451 4.79 8.31 -1.81
C VAL A 451 4.66 8.55 -3.30
N THR A 452 5.78 8.58 -4.02
CA THR A 452 5.88 9.02 -5.42
C THR A 452 5.02 8.19 -6.37
N VAL A 453 5.12 6.87 -6.35
CA VAL A 453 4.34 5.97 -7.23
C VAL A 453 2.84 6.13 -7.04
N TRP A 454 2.37 6.27 -5.79
CA TRP A 454 0.93 6.41 -5.51
C TRP A 454 0.39 7.77 -5.94
N ASN A 455 1.21 8.80 -5.86
CA ASN A 455 0.89 10.11 -6.41
C ASN A 455 0.89 10.09 -7.94
N GLY A 456 1.76 9.33 -8.60
CA GLY A 456 1.70 9.06 -10.04
C GLY A 456 0.35 8.45 -10.46
N TYR A 457 -0.15 7.44 -9.73
CA TYR A 457 -1.49 6.89 -9.96
C TYR A 457 -2.59 7.94 -9.79
N MET A 458 -2.46 8.78 -8.77
CA MET A 458 -3.46 9.81 -8.51
C MET A 458 -3.48 10.89 -9.60
N ILE A 459 -2.32 11.29 -10.14
CA ILE A 459 -2.24 12.21 -11.29
C ILE A 459 -2.98 11.63 -12.49
N THR A 460 -2.71 10.37 -12.85
CA THR A 460 -3.42 9.67 -13.95
C THR A 460 -4.92 9.67 -13.73
N THR A 461 -5.35 9.32 -12.53
CA THR A 461 -6.78 9.22 -12.19
C THR A 461 -7.48 10.57 -12.20
N LEU A 462 -6.85 11.61 -11.65
CA LEU A 462 -7.37 12.99 -11.66
C LEU A 462 -7.48 13.56 -13.08
N ALA A 463 -6.47 13.35 -13.93
CA ALA A 463 -6.49 13.78 -15.32
C ALA A 463 -7.64 13.11 -16.09
N LEU A 464 -7.78 11.79 -15.96
CA LEU A 464 -8.86 11.03 -16.59
C LEU A 464 -10.25 11.44 -16.05
N ALA A 465 -10.39 11.58 -14.72
CA ALA A 465 -11.64 12.02 -14.10
C ALA A 465 -12.03 13.42 -14.55
N GLY A 466 -11.07 14.35 -14.59
CA GLY A 466 -11.31 15.72 -15.03
C GLY A 466 -11.86 15.79 -16.46
N ARG A 467 -11.29 15.01 -17.39
CA ARG A 467 -11.74 14.93 -18.77
C ARG A 467 -13.08 14.20 -18.92
N LEU A 468 -13.20 13.01 -18.32
CA LEU A 468 -14.37 12.15 -18.55
C LEU A 468 -15.62 12.65 -17.82
N LEU A 469 -15.47 13.26 -16.64
CA LEU A 469 -16.57 13.77 -15.82
C LEU A 469 -16.89 15.25 -16.07
N ASP A 470 -16.11 15.92 -16.95
CA ASP A 470 -16.18 17.36 -17.21
C ASP A 470 -15.98 18.21 -15.93
N GLU A 471 -14.91 17.89 -15.18
CA GLU A 471 -14.57 18.52 -13.90
C GLU A 471 -13.18 19.16 -13.95
N PRO A 472 -13.05 20.42 -14.42
CA PRO A 472 -11.74 21.08 -14.56
C PRO A 472 -10.93 21.17 -13.25
N ARG A 473 -11.60 21.15 -12.08
CA ARG A 473 -10.94 21.15 -10.77
C ARG A 473 -10.05 19.92 -10.54
N TYR A 474 -10.39 18.78 -11.14
CA TYR A 474 -9.58 17.58 -11.04
C TYR A 474 -8.31 17.68 -11.90
N ILE A 475 -8.42 18.26 -13.10
CA ILE A 475 -7.24 18.53 -13.94
C ILE A 475 -6.27 19.46 -13.19
N LYS A 476 -6.79 20.54 -12.60
CA LYS A 476 -5.97 21.47 -11.80
C LYS A 476 -5.28 20.77 -10.62
N ALA A 477 -5.97 19.86 -9.93
CA ALA A 477 -5.36 19.09 -8.84
C ALA A 477 -4.27 18.13 -9.36
N ALA A 478 -4.47 17.51 -10.54
CA ALA A 478 -3.45 16.70 -11.19
C ALA A 478 -2.21 17.52 -11.55
N GLU A 479 -2.38 18.73 -12.10
CA GLU A 479 -1.28 19.65 -12.42
C GLU A 479 -0.52 20.09 -11.16
N GLN A 480 -1.22 20.39 -10.07
CA GLN A 480 -0.60 20.75 -8.79
C GLN A 480 0.23 19.59 -8.24
N ASN A 481 -0.30 18.38 -8.27
CA ASN A 481 0.41 17.19 -7.81
C ASN A 481 1.64 16.89 -8.69
N ALA A 482 1.50 16.94 -10.00
CA ALA A 482 2.62 16.74 -10.93
C ALA A 482 3.72 17.80 -10.74
N THR A 483 3.34 19.07 -10.58
CA THR A 483 4.28 20.16 -10.31
C THR A 483 5.02 19.92 -8.99
N PHE A 484 4.29 19.54 -7.92
CA PHE A 484 4.91 19.23 -6.63
C PHE A 484 5.93 18.09 -6.75
N LEU A 485 5.60 16.99 -7.44
CA LEU A 485 6.54 15.88 -7.62
C LEU A 485 7.80 16.32 -8.39
N LEU A 486 7.63 17.06 -9.47
CA LEU A 486 8.73 17.50 -10.32
C LEU A 486 9.64 18.54 -9.64
N GLU A 487 9.08 19.45 -8.84
CA GLU A 487 9.86 20.51 -8.16
C GLU A 487 10.46 20.03 -6.84
N THR A 488 9.81 19.08 -6.14
CA THR A 488 10.20 18.67 -4.80
C THR A 488 10.93 17.32 -4.77
N LEU A 489 10.44 16.33 -5.52
CA LEU A 489 10.96 14.96 -5.49
C LEU A 489 11.90 14.61 -6.63
N TYR A 490 11.93 15.38 -7.71
CA TYR A 490 12.90 15.19 -8.78
C TYR A 490 14.05 16.19 -8.64
N ASP A 491 15.26 15.67 -8.49
CA ASP A 491 16.50 16.46 -8.52
C ASP A 491 16.99 16.56 -9.96
N VAL A 492 16.79 17.72 -10.57
CA VAL A 492 17.13 17.96 -11.98
C VAL A 492 18.65 17.92 -12.21
N GLU A 493 19.45 18.37 -11.23
CA GLU A 493 20.91 18.43 -11.37
C GLU A 493 21.52 17.02 -11.34
N GLN A 494 21.03 16.17 -10.45
CA GLN A 494 21.49 14.78 -10.33
C GLN A 494 20.73 13.83 -11.27
N GLY A 495 19.56 14.23 -11.76
CA GLY A 495 18.64 13.37 -12.54
C GLY A 495 18.02 12.24 -11.71
N VAL A 496 17.85 12.46 -10.42
CA VAL A 496 17.35 11.46 -9.47
C VAL A 496 15.95 11.82 -8.99
N LEU A 497 15.02 10.89 -9.11
CA LEU A 497 13.72 10.94 -8.46
C LEU A 497 13.85 10.29 -7.07
N TYR A 498 13.08 10.78 -6.08
CA TYR A 498 13.03 10.22 -4.73
C TYR A 498 11.73 9.49 -4.48
N ARG A 499 11.78 8.42 -3.67
CA ARG A 499 10.67 7.52 -3.36
C ARG A 499 9.53 8.21 -2.62
N ASP A 500 9.87 9.02 -1.63
CA ASP A 500 8.90 9.68 -0.77
C ASP A 500 9.40 11.04 -0.27
N TRP A 501 8.46 11.80 0.24
CA TRP A 501 8.70 13.07 0.90
C TRP A 501 7.85 13.18 2.17
N ARG A 502 8.42 13.76 3.22
CA ARG A 502 7.69 14.11 4.44
C ARG A 502 8.35 15.29 5.16
N ALA A 503 7.54 16.24 5.60
CA ALA A 503 7.96 17.37 6.48
C ALA A 503 9.17 18.17 5.97
N GLY A 504 9.37 18.29 4.66
CA GLY A 504 10.49 19.01 4.05
C GLY A 504 11.68 18.14 3.64
N GLU A 505 11.65 16.85 3.95
CA GLU A 505 12.74 15.91 3.67
C GLU A 505 12.36 14.91 2.58
N ARG A 506 13.31 14.63 1.68
CA ARG A 506 13.23 13.57 0.68
C ARG A 506 13.69 12.26 1.32
N GLY A 507 13.01 11.16 1.00
CA GLY A 507 13.40 9.82 1.44
C GLY A 507 14.53 9.23 0.60
N VAL A 508 14.45 7.92 0.35
CA VAL A 508 15.46 7.19 -0.46
C VAL A 508 15.31 7.50 -1.96
N PRO A 509 16.35 7.24 -2.78
CA PRO A 509 16.22 7.26 -4.23
C PRO A 509 15.07 6.35 -4.70
N ALA A 510 14.35 6.79 -5.73
CA ALA A 510 13.16 6.12 -6.24
C ALA A 510 13.50 4.79 -6.95
N PHE A 511 12.52 3.93 -6.98
CA PHE A 511 12.53 2.66 -7.70
C PHE A 511 11.92 2.82 -9.10
N SER A 512 12.08 1.82 -9.96
CA SER A 512 11.57 1.89 -11.34
C SER A 512 10.06 2.15 -11.42
N GLU A 513 9.28 1.63 -10.48
CA GLU A 513 7.83 1.86 -10.41
C GLU A 513 7.46 3.34 -10.20
N ASP A 514 8.28 4.09 -9.46
CA ASP A 514 8.06 5.52 -9.21
C ASP A 514 8.20 6.33 -10.49
N TYR A 515 9.29 6.09 -11.24
CA TYR A 515 9.51 6.73 -12.52
C TYR A 515 8.40 6.42 -13.52
N ALA A 516 8.02 5.14 -13.65
CA ALA A 516 6.98 4.70 -14.57
C ALA A 516 5.61 5.30 -14.24
N ALA A 517 5.20 5.31 -12.97
CA ALA A 517 3.91 5.84 -12.55
C ALA A 517 3.82 7.36 -12.73
N VAL A 518 4.88 8.10 -12.44
CA VAL A 518 4.91 9.55 -12.68
C VAL A 518 4.88 9.83 -14.18
N ALA A 519 5.67 9.12 -14.99
CA ALA A 519 5.64 9.27 -16.46
C ALA A 519 4.23 8.99 -17.03
N GLU A 520 3.55 7.92 -16.57
CA GLU A 520 2.15 7.63 -16.95
C GLU A 520 1.21 8.80 -16.61
N GLY A 521 1.34 9.36 -15.40
CA GLY A 521 0.56 10.51 -14.95
C GLY A 521 0.78 11.75 -15.81
N LEU A 522 2.04 12.04 -16.17
CA LEU A 522 2.39 13.17 -17.04
C LEU A 522 1.86 12.99 -18.47
N LEU A 523 1.92 11.77 -19.02
CA LEU A 523 1.31 11.46 -20.33
C LEU A 523 -0.21 11.62 -20.29
N ALA A 524 -0.87 11.24 -19.20
CA ALA A 524 -2.30 11.47 -19.01
C ALA A 524 -2.63 12.97 -18.95
N LEU A 525 -1.84 13.78 -18.24
CA LEU A 525 -1.96 15.24 -18.22
C LEU A 525 -1.76 15.85 -19.60
N TYR A 526 -0.71 15.45 -20.34
CA TYR A 526 -0.49 15.91 -21.71
C TYR A 526 -1.72 15.66 -22.61
N ARG A 527 -2.31 14.47 -22.53
CA ARG A 527 -3.49 14.11 -23.32
C ARG A 527 -4.75 14.94 -23.02
N VAL A 528 -4.87 15.49 -21.82
CA VAL A 528 -6.05 16.27 -21.43
C VAL A 528 -5.84 17.78 -21.54
N THR A 529 -4.59 18.26 -21.38
CA THR A 529 -4.27 19.69 -21.41
C THR A 529 -3.65 20.16 -22.73
N GLY A 530 -2.96 19.28 -23.46
CA GLY A 530 -2.14 19.60 -24.63
C GLY A 530 -0.84 20.34 -24.28
N GLU A 531 -0.50 20.53 -23.01
CA GLU A 531 0.69 21.25 -22.58
C GLU A 531 1.95 20.40 -22.76
N LYS A 532 2.79 20.79 -23.72
CA LYS A 532 4.00 20.05 -24.12
C LYS A 532 4.96 19.77 -22.96
N ARG A 533 5.02 20.62 -21.94
CA ARG A 533 5.88 20.40 -20.77
C ARG A 533 5.69 19.04 -20.10
N TRP A 534 4.44 18.56 -20.07
CA TRP A 534 4.14 17.25 -19.45
C TRP A 534 4.72 16.09 -20.26
N LEU A 535 4.65 16.17 -21.61
CA LEU A 535 5.29 15.19 -22.49
C LEU A 535 6.82 15.25 -22.35
N ASP A 536 7.42 16.43 -22.34
CA ASP A 536 8.86 16.60 -22.22
C ASP A 536 9.39 16.00 -20.91
N HIS A 537 8.71 16.23 -19.78
CA HIS A 537 9.07 15.61 -18.50
C HIS A 537 8.83 14.09 -18.49
N ALA A 538 7.77 13.60 -19.12
CA ALA A 538 7.52 12.16 -19.22
C ALA A 538 8.65 11.45 -19.99
N VAL A 539 9.12 12.04 -21.10
CA VAL A 539 10.28 11.55 -21.86
C VAL A 539 11.52 11.50 -20.96
N VAL A 540 11.84 12.62 -20.29
CA VAL A 540 13.03 12.70 -19.42
C VAL A 540 13.00 11.63 -18.33
N LEU A 541 11.87 11.45 -17.64
CA LEU A 541 11.76 10.45 -16.57
C LEU A 541 11.83 9.02 -17.11
N THR A 542 11.25 8.77 -18.29
CA THR A 542 11.33 7.46 -18.96
C THR A 542 12.75 7.13 -19.37
N ASP A 543 13.48 8.08 -19.96
CA ASP A 543 14.88 7.88 -20.34
C ASP A 543 15.76 7.61 -19.10
N ARG A 544 15.51 8.30 -17.98
CA ARG A 544 16.19 8.03 -16.72
C ARG A 544 15.86 6.66 -16.15
N MET A 545 14.60 6.25 -16.21
CA MET A 545 14.17 4.90 -15.83
C MET A 545 14.91 3.83 -16.66
N LEU A 546 14.93 3.98 -17.96
CA LEU A 546 15.63 3.05 -18.86
C LEU A 546 17.14 3.02 -18.56
N GLN A 547 17.76 4.17 -18.36
CA GLN A 547 19.19 4.26 -18.05
C GLN A 547 19.59 3.51 -16.78
N GLN A 548 18.73 3.52 -15.73
CA GLN A 548 19.06 2.98 -14.42
C GLN A 548 18.60 1.53 -14.22
N PHE A 549 17.49 1.15 -14.85
CA PHE A 549 16.79 -0.09 -14.51
C PHE A 549 16.63 -1.07 -15.68
N TRP A 550 16.94 -0.67 -16.92
CA TRP A 550 16.79 -1.55 -18.09
C TRP A 550 17.68 -2.79 -18.02
N ASP A 551 17.16 -3.92 -18.47
CA ASP A 551 17.91 -5.15 -18.65
C ASP A 551 18.28 -5.34 -20.13
N ASP A 552 19.53 -5.03 -20.47
CA ASP A 552 20.04 -5.15 -21.85
C ASP A 552 20.09 -6.60 -22.36
N ALA A 553 20.09 -7.58 -21.46
CA ALA A 553 20.20 -8.99 -21.84
C ALA A 553 18.85 -9.59 -22.25
N ASP A 554 17.82 -9.38 -21.43
CA ASP A 554 16.54 -10.07 -21.57
C ASP A 554 15.36 -9.11 -21.81
N GLY A 555 15.56 -7.80 -21.75
CA GLY A 555 14.48 -6.80 -21.77
C GLY A 555 13.73 -6.67 -20.45
N GLY A 556 12.84 -5.67 -20.36
CA GLY A 556 12.15 -5.30 -19.13
C GLY A 556 13.02 -4.49 -18.18
N ILE A 557 12.43 -4.06 -17.08
CA ILE A 557 13.10 -3.21 -16.08
C ILE A 557 13.23 -3.91 -14.72
N PHE A 558 14.41 -3.79 -14.12
CA PHE A 558 14.62 -4.17 -12.73
C PHE A 558 13.91 -3.21 -11.77
N SER A 559 13.45 -3.71 -10.63
CA SER A 559 12.85 -2.86 -9.61
C SER A 559 13.83 -1.89 -8.96
N THR A 560 15.11 -2.30 -8.84
CA THR A 560 16.20 -1.53 -8.21
C THR A 560 17.31 -1.20 -9.20
N ALA A 561 18.07 -0.13 -8.92
CA ALA A 561 19.29 0.20 -9.66
C ALA A 561 20.38 -0.87 -9.48
N SER A 562 21.47 -0.79 -10.26
CA SER A 562 22.52 -1.82 -10.29
C SER A 562 23.39 -1.87 -9.03
N ASP A 563 23.41 -0.80 -8.23
CA ASP A 563 24.17 -0.63 -7.00
C ASP A 563 23.40 -1.06 -5.74
N THR A 564 22.34 -1.86 -5.90
CA THR A 564 21.52 -2.33 -4.77
C THR A 564 22.34 -3.15 -3.76
N GLU A 565 22.09 -2.93 -2.48
CA GLU A 565 22.68 -3.68 -1.36
C GLU A 565 22.10 -5.09 -1.19
N LEU A 566 21.05 -5.42 -1.97
CA LEU A 566 20.35 -6.69 -1.86
C LEU A 566 21.11 -7.84 -2.57
N TRP A 567 21.00 -9.03 -1.99
CA TRP A 567 21.51 -10.29 -2.56
C TRP A 567 20.74 -10.74 -3.82
N ILE A 568 19.62 -10.09 -4.17
CA ILE A 568 18.82 -10.35 -5.36
C ILE A 568 18.34 -9.04 -5.99
N ARG A 569 18.43 -8.93 -7.31
CA ARG A 569 17.86 -7.86 -8.10
C ARG A 569 16.68 -8.41 -8.89
N LYS A 570 15.48 -7.89 -8.66
CA LYS A 570 14.22 -8.43 -9.22
C LYS A 570 13.68 -7.58 -10.35
N LYS A 571 12.96 -8.22 -11.27
CA LYS A 571 12.04 -7.57 -12.22
C LYS A 571 10.61 -7.99 -11.83
N GLU A 572 9.77 -7.04 -11.40
CA GLU A 572 8.39 -7.32 -11.00
C GLU A 572 7.46 -7.17 -12.19
N VAL A 573 6.62 -8.19 -12.43
CA VAL A 573 5.65 -8.23 -13.53
C VAL A 573 4.23 -8.51 -13.03
N THR A 574 4.10 -9.04 -11.81
CA THR A 574 2.80 -9.41 -11.24
C THR A 574 2.12 -8.21 -10.60
N ASP A 575 0.88 -7.96 -11.00
CA ASP A 575 0.06 -6.94 -10.40
C ASP A 575 -0.56 -7.44 -9.09
N GLY A 576 -0.52 -6.58 -8.08
CA GLY A 576 -1.13 -6.84 -6.78
C GLY A 576 -2.20 -5.79 -6.46
N ALA A 577 -2.09 -5.21 -5.27
CA ALA A 577 -2.86 -4.03 -4.91
C ALA A 577 -2.37 -2.78 -5.67
N ALA A 578 -1.07 -2.71 -5.91
CA ALA A 578 -0.43 -1.74 -6.80
C ALA A 578 -0.10 -2.40 -8.15
N LEU A 579 0.18 -1.58 -9.16
CA LEU A 579 0.57 -2.01 -10.48
C LEU A 579 2.06 -2.40 -10.50
N SER A 580 2.42 -3.39 -11.29
CA SER A 580 3.80 -3.84 -11.46
C SER A 580 4.64 -2.81 -12.20
N ALA A 581 5.93 -2.73 -11.86
CA ALA A 581 6.88 -1.82 -12.50
C ALA A 581 6.95 -2.06 -14.04
N ASN A 582 7.03 -3.33 -14.46
CA ASN A 582 7.07 -3.68 -15.88
C ASN A 582 5.73 -3.44 -16.59
N GLY A 583 4.58 -3.65 -15.89
CA GLY A 583 3.27 -3.29 -16.44
C GLY A 583 3.15 -1.79 -16.71
N LEU A 584 3.58 -0.96 -15.75
CA LEU A 584 3.61 0.50 -15.92
C LEU A 584 4.57 0.93 -17.04
N ALA A 585 5.79 0.39 -17.07
CA ALA A 585 6.78 0.70 -18.10
C ALA A 585 6.25 0.37 -19.50
N LEU A 586 5.59 -0.77 -19.64
CA LEU A 586 4.99 -1.22 -20.89
C LEU A 586 3.94 -0.22 -21.40
N HIS A 587 3.05 0.24 -20.52
CA HIS A 587 2.08 1.29 -20.85
C HIS A 587 2.75 2.61 -21.24
N VAL A 588 3.75 3.05 -20.49
CA VAL A 588 4.47 4.30 -20.75
C VAL A 588 5.18 4.25 -22.10
N LEU A 589 5.92 3.18 -22.37
CA LEU A 589 6.65 3.00 -23.62
C LEU A 589 5.71 2.97 -24.83
N GLN A 590 4.62 2.20 -24.76
CA GLN A 590 3.60 2.15 -25.82
C GLN A 590 2.97 3.53 -26.06
N ARG A 591 2.64 4.29 -25.00
CA ARG A 591 2.05 5.62 -25.12
C ARG A 591 3.02 6.69 -25.61
N LEU A 592 4.31 6.58 -25.28
CA LEU A 592 5.34 7.44 -25.85
C LEU A 592 5.50 7.20 -27.35
N PHE A 593 5.54 5.95 -27.79
CA PHE A 593 5.53 5.64 -29.22
C PHE A 593 4.34 6.29 -29.95
N GLU A 594 3.11 6.13 -29.45
CA GLU A 594 1.92 6.72 -30.05
C GLU A 594 1.97 8.25 -30.15
N LEU A 595 2.60 8.92 -29.18
CA LEU A 595 2.63 10.39 -29.09
C LEU A 595 3.82 11.00 -29.85
N THR A 596 4.93 10.29 -29.95
CA THR A 596 6.18 10.80 -30.54
C THR A 596 6.49 10.21 -31.90
N GLY A 597 5.99 9.02 -32.21
CA GLY A 597 6.34 8.24 -33.39
C GLY A 597 7.76 7.63 -33.34
N ASP A 598 8.42 7.64 -32.17
CA ASP A 598 9.76 7.06 -31.99
C ASP A 598 9.64 5.55 -31.79
N GLU A 599 10.07 4.80 -32.82
CA GLU A 599 10.02 3.34 -32.85
C GLU A 599 10.87 2.68 -31.73
N THR A 600 11.83 3.39 -31.17
CA THR A 600 12.65 2.88 -30.06
C THR A 600 11.77 2.51 -28.87
N TYR A 601 10.78 3.34 -28.52
CA TYR A 601 9.87 3.04 -27.42
C TYR A 601 9.00 1.81 -27.71
N GLN A 602 8.55 1.64 -28.94
CA GLN A 602 7.77 0.46 -29.34
C GLN A 602 8.59 -0.83 -29.27
N GLN A 603 9.84 -0.79 -29.72
CA GLN A 603 10.76 -1.92 -29.62
C GLN A 603 11.01 -2.30 -28.15
N LEU A 604 11.25 -1.32 -27.26
CA LEU A 604 11.44 -1.56 -25.83
C LEU A 604 10.16 -2.10 -25.16
N ALA A 605 8.99 -1.61 -25.56
CA ALA A 605 7.71 -2.16 -25.11
C ALA A 605 7.56 -3.63 -25.51
N TRP A 606 7.85 -3.96 -26.76
CA TRP A 606 7.81 -5.34 -27.25
C TRP A 606 8.78 -6.25 -26.49
N GLN A 607 10.03 -5.80 -26.26
CA GLN A 607 11.03 -6.56 -25.49
C GLN A 607 10.57 -6.80 -24.04
N THR A 608 9.96 -5.78 -23.42
CA THR A 608 9.38 -5.90 -22.08
C THR A 608 8.26 -6.94 -22.05
N ALA A 609 7.35 -6.92 -23.04
CA ALA A 609 6.28 -7.90 -23.15
C ALA A 609 6.81 -9.31 -23.45
N ALA A 610 7.80 -9.45 -24.32
CA ALA A 610 8.44 -10.73 -24.63
C ALA A 610 9.09 -11.36 -23.40
N TRP A 611 9.79 -10.56 -22.60
CA TRP A 611 10.32 -11.02 -21.32
C TRP A 611 9.19 -11.37 -20.34
N ALA A 612 8.21 -10.48 -20.11
CA ALA A 612 7.12 -10.67 -19.18
C ALA A 612 6.31 -11.94 -19.47
N GLY A 613 5.97 -12.17 -20.75
CA GLY A 613 5.24 -13.35 -21.20
C GLY A 613 5.99 -14.66 -20.95
N ALA A 614 7.33 -14.65 -21.06
CA ALA A 614 8.15 -15.83 -20.79
C ALA A 614 8.19 -16.21 -19.30
N GLN A 615 8.05 -15.22 -18.39
CA GLN A 615 8.10 -15.47 -16.94
C GLN A 615 6.84 -16.17 -16.41
N LEU A 616 5.72 -16.05 -17.10
CA LEU A 616 4.42 -16.37 -16.52
C LEU A 616 3.87 -17.75 -16.87
N ASN A 617 4.64 -18.62 -17.56
CA ASN A 617 4.29 -20.02 -17.81
C ASN A 617 2.95 -20.46 -17.20
N ASN A 618 1.80 -20.18 -17.85
CA ASN A 618 0.43 -20.44 -17.39
C ASN A 618 -0.08 -19.57 -16.20
N ALA A 619 0.47 -18.39 -15.96
CA ALA A 619 0.00 -17.46 -14.95
C ALA A 619 -0.29 -16.05 -15.52
N ALA A 620 -0.78 -15.97 -16.75
CA ALA A 620 -1.11 -14.71 -17.43
C ALA A 620 -2.07 -13.82 -16.61
N ALA A 621 -2.95 -14.43 -15.84
CA ALA A 621 -3.85 -13.75 -14.92
C ALA A 621 -3.14 -12.98 -13.79
N ALA A 622 -1.84 -13.14 -13.60
CA ALA A 622 -1.08 -12.38 -12.61
C ALA A 622 -0.59 -11.02 -13.13
N MET A 623 -0.74 -10.70 -14.43
CA MET A 623 -0.27 -9.43 -15.03
C MET A 623 -1.37 -8.66 -15.80
N PRO A 624 -2.57 -8.48 -15.23
CA PRO A 624 -3.71 -7.91 -15.95
C PRO A 624 -3.43 -6.51 -16.52
N TYR A 625 -2.59 -5.70 -15.85
CA TYR A 625 -2.27 -4.38 -16.35
C TYR A 625 -1.44 -4.43 -17.63
N SER A 626 -0.45 -5.30 -17.70
CA SER A 626 0.33 -5.53 -18.93
C SER A 626 -0.56 -6.02 -20.09
N LEU A 627 -1.54 -6.87 -19.80
CA LEU A 627 -2.44 -7.44 -20.82
C LEU A 627 -3.35 -6.39 -21.48
N ILE A 628 -3.57 -5.23 -20.88
CA ILE A 628 -4.39 -4.14 -21.46
C ILE A 628 -3.83 -3.65 -22.79
N VAL A 629 -2.51 -3.61 -22.96
CA VAL A 629 -1.84 -3.15 -24.19
C VAL A 629 -1.26 -4.32 -25.02
N TRP A 630 -1.54 -5.56 -24.63
CA TRP A 630 -0.93 -6.75 -25.22
C TRP A 630 -1.28 -6.93 -26.70
N ASP A 631 -2.55 -6.75 -27.07
CA ASP A 631 -3.02 -6.93 -28.45
C ASP A 631 -2.44 -5.88 -29.40
N GLU A 632 -2.14 -4.67 -28.91
CA GLU A 632 -1.44 -3.62 -29.69
C GLU A 632 -0.01 -4.10 -30.06
N LEU A 633 0.68 -4.76 -29.12
CA LEU A 633 2.03 -5.29 -29.30
C LEU A 633 2.06 -6.55 -30.18
N VAL A 634 1.05 -7.43 -30.06
CA VAL A 634 0.86 -8.57 -30.97
C VAL A 634 0.67 -8.09 -32.41
N SER A 635 -0.12 -7.03 -32.61
CA SER A 635 -0.36 -6.45 -33.95
C SER A 635 0.92 -5.85 -34.57
N TYR A 636 1.78 -5.26 -33.74
CA TYR A 636 3.09 -4.77 -34.19
C TYR A 636 4.01 -5.92 -34.62
N ASP A 637 4.07 -6.99 -33.83
CA ASP A 637 4.89 -8.17 -34.16
C ASP A 637 4.52 -8.81 -35.50
N GLN A 638 3.21 -8.85 -35.81
CA GLN A 638 2.71 -9.38 -37.09
C GLN A 638 3.02 -8.49 -38.31
N GLN A 639 3.30 -7.21 -38.13
CA GLN A 639 3.67 -6.30 -39.21
C GLN A 639 5.18 -6.31 -39.49
N ALA A 640 5.98 -6.77 -38.51
CA ALA A 640 7.43 -6.87 -38.62
C ALA A 640 7.89 -8.19 -39.30
N ASP A 641 7.03 -9.24 -39.33
CA ASP A 641 7.22 -10.49 -40.08
C ASP A 641 6.86 -10.30 -41.57
#